data_51d7c183678b9dd0ad8520c4f30fa5f3
#
_entry.id   51d7c183678b9dd0ad8520c4f30fa5f3
#
_cell.length_a   1.000
_cell.length_b   1.000
_cell.length_c   1.000
_cell.angle_alpha   90.00
_cell.angle_beta   90.00
_cell.angle_gamma   90.00
#
_symmetry.space_group_name_H-M   'P 1'
#
loop_
_entity.id
_entity.type
_entity.pdbx_description
1 polymer ?
#
loop_
_entity_poly.entity_id
_entity_poly.type
_entity_poly.pdbx_seq_one_letter_code
_entity_poly.pdbx_strand_id
1 'polypeptide(L)'
;LGVLRFVARRLEHDPVVLLATARDDEPGALGGAASCVLDLEPLGAGDSRWLLASVAPDLSSATQGRVLRVAEGNPLALVELPKTPGLTSRAAGDPEWLPLTQRLQAAFAARVERLPPAARTALILLALHDSESLAELLDALGEEGMPADLEILEPAIAAGLVQLSDGELRFRHPLMRSAVYHLASPSSRAAGHLALARAVGPGTDRGILHRAQAATGYDEALSAELELVTDRAIGRGAVSVAVTTLARAAELTTSAPDKRRYLFRAAVLAYELGQADVGDAHRAVLALLADDEHSRLLLEELGEMADPGAGGGVARIRALIGLAERSRRLGDERLMASFLRSAAYRCWMREPGNAVARNIVRLVTDAADSLGDPQRAILLAYADPISSSPAVTEIMHAVATTDLDSVTVWTLGHAASCMGDLELADMFYTDAVARLRAEGRLQVLARAVVMQAWTRLRRGQWSTAMPLAEEGCRLAEESGQAEWQAAGFAGQAMVAALRGEVAQAAPSADRAEHIAIPNQMTNVAAITLLARATAAAAESDFSSAWDYLSRLHRKADPGSSPFQALWSLSHLAYAAVQCDRVERTREMVQHLTSRLPPEPIVPTLRMNVIYADALLAADDLIEQRIRAALDVDVGSWPFERSRMQLMLGSRLRRRKQIQEAREPLRAARDGFDSLGARLWAARAREELRAAGVPSREPAPAAWSSLSAQELQVARMVAEGLSNRQIGERLYLSHRTVGSHLYRIFPKLGITSRAQLTAMSLDLPAVTPRRPAG
;
A
#
# COMPACT_ATOMS: atom_id res chain seq x y z
N LEU A 1 -38.37 40.65 -14.27
CA LEU A 1 -37.84 40.98 -12.94
C LEU A 1 -38.68 42.04 -12.20
N GLY A 2 -39.04 43.18 -12.82
CA GLY A 2 -39.85 44.23 -12.19
C GLY A 2 -41.20 43.73 -11.69
N VAL A 3 -41.90 42.88 -12.46
CA VAL A 3 -43.17 42.28 -12.06
C VAL A 3 -43.01 41.34 -10.87
N LEU A 4 -41.96 40.50 -10.86
CA LEU A 4 -41.69 39.59 -9.75
C LEU A 4 -41.37 40.35 -8.45
N ARG A 5 -40.59 41.44 -8.54
CA ARG A 5 -40.33 42.33 -7.39
C ARG A 5 -41.60 42.97 -6.87
N PHE A 6 -42.48 43.41 -7.76
CA PHE A 6 -43.75 44.00 -7.39
C PHE A 6 -44.68 42.98 -6.70
N VAL A 7 -44.72 41.74 -7.22
CA VAL A 7 -45.52 40.65 -6.63
C VAL A 7 -44.95 40.26 -5.28
N ALA A 8 -43.62 40.04 -5.18
CA ALA A 8 -42.94 39.62 -3.94
C ALA A 8 -43.25 40.59 -2.77
N ARG A 9 -43.25 41.92 -3.01
CA ARG A 9 -43.54 42.91 -1.98
C ARG A 9 -45.00 42.93 -1.52
N ARG A 10 -45.93 42.28 -2.25
CA ARG A 10 -47.34 42.22 -1.91
C ARG A 10 -47.82 40.92 -1.30
N LEU A 11 -46.94 39.89 -1.30
CA LEU A 11 -47.23 38.55 -0.75
C LEU A 11 -47.10 38.46 0.78
N GLU A 12 -46.71 39.54 1.47
CA GLU A 12 -46.42 39.49 2.92
C GLU A 12 -47.63 39.04 3.77
N HIS A 13 -48.85 39.15 3.27
CA HIS A 13 -50.06 38.80 4.00
C HIS A 13 -50.88 37.67 3.33
N ASP A 14 -50.38 37.10 2.24
CA ASP A 14 -51.03 36.02 1.53
C ASP A 14 -50.37 34.67 1.87
N PRO A 15 -51.09 33.55 1.91
CA PRO A 15 -50.53 32.23 2.15
C PRO A 15 -49.80 31.68 0.91
N VAL A 16 -48.90 32.47 0.34
CA VAL A 16 -48.12 32.16 -0.87
C VAL A 16 -46.64 32.34 -0.58
N VAL A 17 -45.82 31.34 -0.92
CA VAL A 17 -44.38 31.39 -0.82
C VAL A 17 -43.78 31.54 -2.23
N LEU A 18 -43.01 32.60 -2.44
CA LEU A 18 -42.23 32.82 -3.65
C LEU A 18 -40.78 32.40 -3.39
N LEU A 19 -40.35 31.30 -4.00
CA LEU A 19 -38.96 30.87 -3.98
C LEU A 19 -38.28 31.30 -5.29
N ALA A 20 -37.19 32.02 -5.17
CA ALA A 20 -36.39 32.43 -6.33
C ALA A 20 -34.94 32.12 -6.07
N THR A 21 -34.22 31.65 -7.10
CA THR A 21 -32.75 31.45 -7.08
C THR A 21 -32.08 32.51 -7.93
N ALA A 22 -31.03 33.09 -7.40
CA ALA A 22 -30.17 34.03 -8.09
C ALA A 22 -28.71 33.64 -7.89
N ARG A 23 -27.85 34.12 -8.75
CA ARG A 23 -26.39 33.95 -8.56
C ARG A 23 -25.86 35.14 -7.76
N ASP A 24 -24.79 34.91 -6.97
CA ASP A 24 -24.17 35.97 -6.16
C ASP A 24 -23.55 37.09 -7.00
N ASP A 25 -23.19 36.79 -8.29
CA ASP A 25 -22.64 37.76 -9.24
C ASP A 25 -23.73 38.67 -9.91
N GLU A 26 -25.00 38.43 -9.62
CA GLU A 26 -26.10 39.31 -10.03
C GLU A 26 -26.76 40.02 -8.81
N PRO A 27 -25.98 40.83 -8.05
CA PRO A 27 -26.51 41.51 -6.89
C PRO A 27 -27.61 42.49 -7.33
N GLY A 28 -28.79 42.24 -6.86
CA GLY A 28 -29.93 43.13 -7.12
C GLY A 28 -31.02 42.60 -8.04
N ALA A 29 -30.91 41.37 -8.57
CA ALA A 29 -32.01 40.77 -9.35
C ALA A 29 -33.36 40.77 -8.58
N LEU A 30 -33.33 40.54 -7.26
CA LEU A 30 -34.47 40.63 -6.35
C LEU A 30 -34.22 41.56 -5.16
N GLY A 31 -33.17 42.38 -5.19
CA GLY A 31 -32.68 43.18 -4.08
C GLY A 31 -33.78 44.03 -3.44
N GLY A 32 -33.93 43.90 -2.12
CA GLY A 32 -34.93 44.63 -1.30
C GLY A 32 -36.37 44.12 -1.41
N ALA A 33 -36.64 43.04 -2.13
CA ALA A 33 -37.95 42.39 -2.22
C ALA A 33 -38.01 41.02 -1.54
N ALA A 34 -36.87 40.47 -1.13
CA ALA A 34 -36.81 39.19 -0.41
C ALA A 34 -36.98 39.42 1.09
N SER A 35 -37.86 38.66 1.72
CA SER A 35 -38.07 38.65 3.18
C SER A 35 -37.03 37.77 3.90
N CYS A 36 -36.41 36.81 3.16
CA CYS A 36 -35.35 35.94 3.64
C CYS A 36 -34.40 35.63 2.48
N VAL A 37 -33.08 35.68 2.73
CA VAL A 37 -32.03 35.26 1.81
C VAL A 37 -31.35 34.06 2.43
N LEU A 38 -31.27 32.99 1.67
CA LEU A 38 -30.53 31.75 2.06
C LEU A 38 -29.34 31.62 1.15
N ASP A 39 -28.16 31.75 1.71
CA ASP A 39 -26.92 31.44 1.00
C ASP A 39 -26.70 29.92 0.98
N LEU A 40 -26.49 29.37 -0.22
CA LEU A 40 -26.26 27.94 -0.41
C LEU A 40 -24.77 27.64 -0.41
N GLU A 41 -24.32 26.96 0.62
CA GLU A 41 -22.95 26.48 0.70
C GLU A 41 -22.74 25.23 -0.17
N PRO A 42 -21.46 24.91 -0.55
CA PRO A 42 -21.13 23.65 -1.21
C PRO A 42 -21.59 22.43 -0.38
N LEU A 43 -21.94 21.34 -1.05
CA LEU A 43 -22.33 20.09 -0.38
C LEU A 43 -21.20 19.55 0.49
N GLY A 44 -21.54 19.11 1.68
CA GLY A 44 -20.60 18.42 2.57
C GLY A 44 -20.09 17.11 1.96
N ALA A 45 -18.98 16.59 2.48
CA ALA A 45 -18.32 15.39 1.95
C ALA A 45 -19.21 14.13 1.95
N GLY A 46 -20.17 14.03 2.89
CA GLY A 46 -21.15 12.94 2.95
C GLY A 46 -22.16 13.01 1.82
N ASP A 47 -22.78 14.19 1.66
CA ASP A 47 -23.81 14.45 0.65
C ASP A 47 -23.22 14.40 -0.76
N SER A 48 -21.98 14.89 -0.94
CA SER A 48 -21.26 14.81 -2.21
C SER A 48 -21.03 13.36 -2.64
N ARG A 49 -20.60 12.49 -1.71
CA ARG A 49 -20.46 11.05 -1.97
C ARG A 49 -21.80 10.38 -2.29
N TRP A 50 -22.83 10.70 -1.53
CA TRP A 50 -24.17 10.17 -1.77
C TRP A 50 -24.71 10.58 -3.15
N LEU A 51 -24.57 11.85 -3.52
CA LEU A 51 -25.01 12.35 -4.83
C LEU A 51 -24.24 11.66 -5.95
N LEU A 52 -22.92 11.59 -5.85
CA LEU A 52 -22.07 10.93 -6.85
C LEU A 52 -22.43 9.45 -7.02
N ALA A 53 -22.60 8.72 -5.93
CA ALA A 53 -22.98 7.29 -5.96
C ALA A 53 -24.39 7.10 -6.59
N SER A 54 -25.32 8.06 -6.39
CA SER A 54 -26.66 7.98 -6.99
C SER A 54 -26.67 8.24 -8.50
N VAL A 55 -25.74 9.08 -8.99
CA VAL A 55 -25.67 9.48 -10.41
C VAL A 55 -24.78 8.55 -11.23
N ALA A 56 -23.71 8.03 -10.61
CA ALA A 56 -22.69 7.22 -11.29
C ALA A 56 -22.16 6.08 -10.37
N PRO A 57 -22.99 5.05 -10.10
CA PRO A 57 -22.66 3.97 -9.19
C PRO A 57 -21.50 3.09 -9.67
N ASP A 58 -21.25 3.04 -10.97
CA ASP A 58 -20.26 2.15 -11.60
C ASP A 58 -18.84 2.75 -11.67
N LEU A 59 -18.62 3.94 -11.12
CA LEU A 59 -17.29 4.55 -11.10
C LEU A 59 -16.36 3.82 -10.14
N SER A 60 -15.11 3.62 -10.57
CA SER A 60 -14.05 3.11 -9.69
C SER A 60 -13.80 4.05 -8.50
N SER A 61 -13.36 3.52 -7.36
CA SER A 61 -13.07 4.31 -6.15
C SER A 61 -12.06 5.44 -6.41
N ALA A 62 -11.07 5.18 -7.27
CA ALA A 62 -10.09 6.18 -7.69
C ALA A 62 -10.73 7.34 -8.48
N THR A 63 -11.62 7.01 -9.43
CA THR A 63 -12.36 8.01 -10.22
C THR A 63 -13.34 8.78 -9.36
N GLN A 64 -14.05 8.11 -8.44
CA GLN A 64 -14.93 8.78 -7.47
C GLN A 64 -14.14 9.78 -6.62
N GLY A 65 -13.00 9.37 -6.06
CA GLY A 65 -12.12 10.24 -5.28
C GLY A 65 -11.63 11.45 -6.07
N ARG A 66 -11.34 11.29 -7.37
CA ARG A 66 -10.94 12.37 -8.27
C ARG A 66 -12.10 13.36 -8.52
N VAL A 67 -13.29 12.85 -8.83
CA VAL A 67 -14.48 13.69 -9.04
C VAL A 67 -14.81 14.48 -7.78
N LEU A 68 -14.80 13.84 -6.60
CA LEU A 68 -15.11 14.51 -5.33
C LEU A 68 -14.13 15.63 -5.01
N ARG A 69 -12.83 15.42 -5.23
CA ARG A 69 -11.80 16.45 -5.02
C ARG A 69 -12.00 17.67 -5.92
N VAL A 70 -12.32 17.44 -7.19
CA VAL A 70 -12.42 18.53 -8.17
C VAL A 70 -13.77 19.23 -8.09
N ALA A 71 -14.83 18.51 -7.75
CA ALA A 71 -16.15 19.10 -7.62
C ALA A 71 -16.27 20.02 -6.38
N GLU A 72 -15.44 19.84 -5.34
CA GLU A 72 -15.42 20.64 -4.12
C GLU A 72 -16.85 20.92 -3.57
N GLY A 73 -17.72 19.90 -3.62
CA GLY A 73 -19.10 20.01 -3.17
C GLY A 73 -20.05 20.72 -4.15
N ASN A 74 -19.61 21.07 -5.36
CA ASN A 74 -20.47 21.68 -6.38
C ASN A 74 -21.42 20.62 -6.97
N PRO A 75 -22.77 20.72 -6.79
CA PRO A 75 -23.72 19.71 -7.25
C PRO A 75 -23.72 19.52 -8.77
N LEU A 76 -23.56 20.61 -9.54
CA LEU A 76 -23.51 20.55 -11.00
C LEU A 76 -22.27 19.77 -11.46
N ALA A 77 -21.14 20.02 -10.84
CA ALA A 77 -19.90 19.28 -11.13
C ALA A 77 -20.04 17.80 -10.82
N LEU A 78 -20.60 17.44 -9.67
CA LEU A 78 -20.83 16.03 -9.26
C LEU A 78 -21.73 15.27 -10.24
N VAL A 79 -22.71 15.95 -10.86
CA VAL A 79 -23.64 15.35 -11.83
C VAL A 79 -23.06 15.30 -13.23
N GLU A 80 -22.27 16.31 -13.63
CA GLU A 80 -21.81 16.46 -15.02
C GLU A 80 -20.45 15.81 -15.29
N LEU A 81 -19.49 15.86 -14.34
CA LEU A 81 -18.18 15.27 -14.52
C LEU A 81 -18.22 13.76 -14.88
N PRO A 82 -19.06 12.94 -14.22
CA PRO A 82 -19.16 11.51 -14.57
C PRO A 82 -19.58 11.22 -16.00
N LYS A 83 -20.28 12.14 -16.65
CA LYS A 83 -20.76 12.00 -18.03
C LYS A 83 -19.72 12.38 -19.08
N THR A 84 -18.57 12.87 -18.64
CA THR A 84 -17.54 13.38 -19.55
C THR A 84 -16.74 12.23 -20.16
N PRO A 85 -16.67 12.09 -21.49
CA PRO A 85 -15.83 11.12 -22.15
C PRO A 85 -14.35 11.34 -21.74
N GLY A 86 -13.66 10.27 -21.33
CA GLY A 86 -12.25 10.36 -20.94
C GLY A 86 -12.01 10.69 -19.45
N LEU A 87 -13.05 10.78 -18.61
CA LEU A 87 -12.85 10.92 -17.16
C LEU A 87 -12.10 9.74 -16.55
N THR A 88 -12.33 8.55 -17.08
CA THR A 88 -11.66 7.29 -16.68
C THR A 88 -10.33 7.11 -17.39
N SER A 89 -10.16 7.71 -18.58
CA SER A 89 -8.93 7.66 -19.35
C SER A 89 -8.10 8.92 -19.05
N ARG A 90 -6.96 8.73 -18.41
CA ARG A 90 -5.89 9.73 -18.46
C ARG A 90 -5.24 9.62 -19.82
N ALA A 91 -5.67 10.42 -20.78
CA ALA A 91 -4.90 10.58 -22.02
C ALA A 91 -3.50 11.02 -21.61
N ALA A 92 -2.50 10.24 -22.05
CA ALA A 92 -1.11 10.56 -21.81
C ALA A 92 -0.82 11.95 -22.38
N GLY A 93 -0.57 12.93 -21.53
CA GLY A 93 -0.20 14.27 -21.96
C GLY A 93 -0.96 15.43 -21.31
N ASP A 94 -2.08 15.22 -20.62
CA ASP A 94 -2.84 16.31 -20.02
C ASP A 94 -3.13 16.06 -18.52
N PRO A 95 -2.18 16.37 -17.63
CA PRO A 95 -2.23 15.93 -16.24
C PRO A 95 -3.19 16.73 -15.35
N GLU A 96 -3.57 17.95 -15.72
CA GLU A 96 -4.29 18.84 -14.81
C GLU A 96 -5.69 19.25 -15.27
N TRP A 97 -6.03 19.11 -16.54
CA TRP A 97 -7.26 19.64 -17.10
C TRP A 97 -8.32 18.58 -17.20
N LEU A 98 -9.37 18.72 -16.40
CA LEU A 98 -10.53 17.85 -16.53
C LEU A 98 -11.29 18.22 -17.81
N PRO A 99 -11.64 17.24 -18.63
CA PRO A 99 -12.58 17.46 -19.70
C PRO A 99 -13.90 17.93 -19.08
N LEU A 100 -14.46 19.04 -19.57
CA LEU A 100 -15.71 19.60 -19.09
C LEU A 100 -16.83 19.32 -20.09
N THR A 101 -18.02 18.99 -19.59
CA THR A 101 -19.21 18.94 -20.45
C THR A 101 -19.49 20.32 -21.02
N GLN A 102 -20.13 20.38 -22.19
CA GLN A 102 -20.56 21.66 -22.80
C GLN A 102 -21.35 22.53 -21.83
N ARG A 103 -22.11 21.92 -20.95
CA ARG A 103 -22.94 22.61 -19.96
C ARG A 103 -22.09 23.28 -18.86
N LEU A 104 -21.03 22.63 -18.39
CA LEU A 104 -20.06 23.21 -17.45
C LEU A 104 -19.25 24.31 -18.14
N GLN A 105 -18.77 24.09 -19.38
CA GLN A 105 -18.08 25.12 -20.14
C GLN A 105 -18.94 26.37 -20.34
N ALA A 106 -20.20 26.22 -20.75
CA ALA A 106 -21.12 27.35 -20.97
C ALA A 106 -21.37 28.12 -19.68
N ALA A 107 -21.40 27.45 -18.52
CA ALA A 107 -21.63 28.12 -17.22
C ALA A 107 -20.52 29.11 -16.86
N PHE A 108 -19.27 28.85 -17.30
CA PHE A 108 -18.13 29.72 -17.04
C PHE A 108 -17.76 30.65 -18.22
N ALA A 109 -18.02 30.21 -19.47
CA ALA A 109 -17.68 30.95 -20.68
C ALA A 109 -18.19 32.39 -20.67
N ALA A 110 -19.46 32.58 -20.31
CA ALA A 110 -20.10 33.91 -20.31
C ALA A 110 -19.43 34.92 -19.38
N ARG A 111 -18.75 34.47 -18.31
CA ARG A 111 -17.98 35.35 -17.42
C ARG A 111 -16.62 35.72 -18.03
N VAL A 112 -15.91 34.73 -18.60
CA VAL A 112 -14.62 34.95 -19.22
C VAL A 112 -14.73 35.85 -20.46
N GLU A 113 -15.78 35.66 -21.30
CA GLU A 113 -16.00 36.44 -22.51
C GLU A 113 -16.28 37.94 -22.27
N ARG A 114 -16.82 38.27 -21.11
CA ARG A 114 -17.09 39.69 -20.73
C ARG A 114 -15.85 40.45 -20.28
N LEU A 115 -14.74 39.76 -20.03
CA LEU A 115 -13.49 40.38 -19.58
C LEU A 115 -12.78 41.11 -20.72
N PRO A 116 -12.04 42.20 -20.43
CA PRO A 116 -11.13 42.82 -21.36
C PRO A 116 -10.12 41.80 -21.93
N PRO A 117 -9.66 41.97 -23.21
CA PRO A 117 -8.72 41.05 -23.83
C PRO A 117 -7.48 40.80 -23.00
N ALA A 118 -6.87 41.83 -22.40
CA ALA A 118 -5.69 41.73 -21.56
C ALA A 118 -5.95 40.85 -20.30
N ALA A 119 -7.10 41.03 -19.64
CA ALA A 119 -7.48 40.20 -18.47
C ALA A 119 -7.71 38.72 -18.87
N ARG A 120 -8.25 38.48 -20.08
CA ARG A 120 -8.39 37.11 -20.59
C ARG A 120 -7.05 36.43 -20.84
N THR A 121 -6.08 37.15 -21.42
CA THR A 121 -4.71 36.63 -21.63
C THR A 121 -4.03 36.35 -20.27
N ALA A 122 -4.17 37.26 -19.31
CA ALA A 122 -3.65 37.05 -17.95
C ALA A 122 -4.27 35.81 -17.26
N LEU A 123 -5.59 35.59 -17.45
CA LEU A 123 -6.23 34.36 -16.95
C LEU A 123 -5.73 33.09 -17.65
N ILE A 124 -5.43 33.16 -18.96
CA ILE A 124 -4.86 32.02 -19.68
C ILE A 124 -3.47 31.71 -19.12
N LEU A 125 -2.60 32.71 -18.94
CA LEU A 125 -1.29 32.52 -18.33
C LEU A 125 -1.40 31.94 -16.93
N LEU A 126 -2.29 32.45 -16.08
CA LEU A 126 -2.55 31.92 -14.76
C LEU A 126 -3.08 30.45 -14.83
N ALA A 127 -3.93 30.15 -15.82
CA ALA A 127 -4.41 28.79 -16.01
C ALA A 127 -3.30 27.83 -16.41
N LEU A 128 -2.36 28.23 -17.22
CA LEU A 128 -1.20 27.43 -17.67
C LEU A 128 -0.07 27.39 -16.66
N HIS A 129 -0.03 28.33 -15.71
CA HIS A 129 1.02 28.45 -14.70
C HIS A 129 0.93 27.31 -13.68
N ASP A 130 2.04 26.62 -13.45
CA ASP A 130 2.16 25.44 -12.61
C ASP A 130 2.74 25.71 -11.21
N SER A 131 2.95 27.01 -10.90
CA SER A 131 3.52 27.49 -9.64
C SER A 131 2.61 28.58 -9.04
N GLU A 132 2.74 28.82 -7.75
CA GLU A 132 2.03 29.89 -7.03
C GLU A 132 2.82 31.22 -7.08
N SER A 133 3.94 31.28 -7.82
CA SER A 133 4.81 32.45 -7.91
C SER A 133 4.17 33.56 -8.74
N LEU A 134 3.73 34.61 -8.07
CA LEU A 134 3.19 35.81 -8.70
C LEU A 134 4.24 36.51 -9.59
N ALA A 135 5.54 36.49 -9.17
CA ALA A 135 6.62 37.09 -9.93
C ALA A 135 6.76 36.46 -11.32
N GLU A 136 6.74 35.12 -11.40
CA GLU A 136 6.81 34.38 -12.68
C GLU A 136 5.62 34.71 -13.60
N LEU A 137 4.42 34.88 -13.02
CA LEU A 137 3.24 35.28 -13.80
C LEU A 137 3.38 36.70 -14.36
N LEU A 138 3.88 37.63 -13.55
CA LEU A 138 4.11 39.02 -13.98
C LEU A 138 5.21 39.09 -15.05
N ASP A 139 6.29 38.32 -14.91
CA ASP A 139 7.33 38.21 -15.92
C ASP A 139 6.76 37.64 -17.25
N ALA A 140 5.91 36.60 -17.15
CA ALA A 140 5.24 36.03 -18.35
C ALA A 140 4.30 37.02 -19.03
N LEU A 141 3.60 37.89 -18.25
CA LEU A 141 2.81 38.98 -18.83
C LEU A 141 3.67 39.99 -19.57
N GLY A 142 4.85 40.33 -19.04
CA GLY A 142 5.83 41.19 -19.70
C GLY A 142 6.34 40.59 -21.02
N GLU A 143 6.57 39.29 -21.09
CA GLU A 143 6.95 38.58 -22.31
C GLU A 143 5.86 38.60 -23.40
N GLU A 144 4.58 38.69 -23.02
CA GLU A 144 3.46 38.92 -23.96
C GLU A 144 3.25 40.42 -24.31
N GLY A 145 4.14 41.29 -23.88
CA GLY A 145 4.07 42.73 -24.12
C GLY A 145 2.97 43.46 -23.36
N MET A 146 2.51 42.87 -22.27
CA MET A 146 1.51 43.47 -21.39
C MET A 146 2.14 44.11 -20.15
N PRO A 147 1.46 45.07 -19.50
CA PRO A 147 1.93 45.58 -18.23
C PRO A 147 2.11 44.47 -17.19
N ALA A 148 3.29 44.39 -16.57
CA ALA A 148 3.57 43.45 -15.48
C ALA A 148 2.97 43.99 -14.17
N ASP A 149 1.64 44.15 -14.14
CA ASP A 149 0.89 44.70 -13.01
C ASP A 149 -0.34 43.85 -12.70
N LEU A 150 -0.67 43.73 -11.41
CA LEU A 150 -1.87 43.04 -10.93
C LEU A 150 -3.18 43.72 -11.32
N GLU A 151 -3.17 45.05 -11.64
CA GLU A 151 -4.36 45.79 -12.08
C GLU A 151 -5.02 45.11 -13.32
N ILE A 152 -4.26 44.42 -14.16
CA ILE A 152 -4.77 43.68 -15.31
C ILE A 152 -5.74 42.56 -14.91
N LEU A 153 -5.62 42.02 -13.68
CA LEU A 153 -6.46 40.95 -13.14
C LEU A 153 -7.65 41.45 -12.30
N GLU A 154 -7.72 42.77 -11.99
CA GLU A 154 -8.82 43.32 -11.22
C GLU A 154 -10.21 42.97 -11.84
N PRO A 155 -10.42 43.05 -13.18
CA PRO A 155 -11.68 42.65 -13.78
C PRO A 155 -12.05 41.18 -13.52
N ALA A 156 -11.04 40.29 -13.46
CA ALA A 156 -11.24 38.88 -13.20
C ALA A 156 -11.53 38.61 -11.71
N ILE A 157 -10.91 39.37 -10.81
CA ILE A 157 -11.17 39.33 -9.36
C ILE A 157 -12.59 39.85 -9.10
N ALA A 158 -12.97 40.97 -9.70
CA ALA A 158 -14.31 41.54 -9.59
C ALA A 158 -15.38 40.60 -10.15
N ALA A 159 -15.10 39.85 -11.22
CA ALA A 159 -16.00 38.82 -11.76
C ALA A 159 -16.03 37.53 -10.92
N GLY A 160 -15.27 37.44 -9.82
CA GLY A 160 -15.24 36.27 -8.92
C GLY A 160 -14.64 35.03 -9.55
N LEU A 161 -13.75 35.17 -10.57
CA LEU A 161 -13.05 34.04 -11.20
C LEU A 161 -11.77 33.66 -10.48
N VAL A 162 -11.07 34.67 -9.95
CA VAL A 162 -9.83 34.51 -9.18
C VAL A 162 -9.90 35.27 -7.88
N GLN A 163 -9.07 34.89 -6.93
CA GLN A 163 -8.94 35.57 -5.64
C GLN A 163 -7.44 35.74 -5.30
N LEU A 164 -7.13 36.85 -4.67
CA LEU A 164 -5.81 37.10 -4.11
C LEU A 164 -5.90 36.90 -2.60
N SER A 165 -5.16 35.91 -2.07
CA SER A 165 -5.10 35.60 -0.64
C SER A 165 -3.64 35.37 -0.26
N ASP A 166 -3.17 35.99 0.80
CA ASP A 166 -1.80 35.83 1.34
C ASP A 166 -0.66 36.07 0.32
N GLY A 167 -0.92 36.92 -0.68
CA GLY A 167 0.02 37.21 -1.77
C GLY A 167 0.04 36.19 -2.89
N GLU A 168 -0.82 35.20 -2.87
CA GLU A 168 -1.00 34.17 -3.90
C GLU A 168 -2.29 34.41 -4.68
N LEU A 169 -2.19 34.28 -6.01
CA LEU A 169 -3.33 34.41 -6.91
C LEU A 169 -3.82 33.02 -7.32
N ARG A 170 -5.07 32.72 -6.99
CA ARG A 170 -5.67 31.41 -7.27
C ARG A 170 -7.05 31.55 -7.94
N PHE A 171 -7.40 30.56 -8.76
CA PHE A 171 -8.79 30.41 -9.19
C PHE A 171 -9.68 30.08 -8.00
N ARG A 172 -10.86 30.69 -7.96
CA ARG A 172 -11.85 30.45 -6.89
C ARG A 172 -12.35 29.00 -6.86
N HIS A 173 -12.26 28.31 -7.99
CA HIS A 173 -12.67 26.92 -8.12
C HIS A 173 -11.83 26.23 -9.21
N PRO A 174 -11.37 24.98 -9.01
CA PRO A 174 -10.57 24.23 -10.01
C PRO A 174 -11.23 24.13 -11.38
N LEU A 175 -12.57 24.03 -11.44
CA LEU A 175 -13.31 24.00 -12.71
C LEU A 175 -13.21 25.30 -13.49
N MET A 176 -12.99 26.44 -12.86
CA MET A 176 -12.77 27.71 -13.55
C MET A 176 -11.44 27.72 -14.29
N ARG A 177 -10.39 27.18 -13.66
CA ARG A 177 -9.09 26.95 -14.30
C ARG A 177 -9.24 26.10 -15.55
N SER A 178 -9.91 24.95 -15.44
CA SER A 178 -10.17 24.05 -16.57
C SER A 178 -11.02 24.72 -17.67
N ALA A 179 -12.04 25.50 -17.29
CA ALA A 179 -12.86 26.23 -18.26
C ALA A 179 -12.06 27.26 -19.05
N VAL A 180 -11.21 28.06 -18.39
CA VAL A 180 -10.32 29.04 -19.05
C VAL A 180 -9.38 28.33 -20.03
N TYR A 181 -8.79 27.21 -19.63
CA TYR A 181 -7.94 26.41 -20.50
C TYR A 181 -8.67 25.93 -21.77
N HIS A 182 -9.87 25.37 -21.63
CA HIS A 182 -10.65 24.84 -22.76
C HIS A 182 -11.24 25.93 -23.65
N LEU A 183 -11.49 27.12 -23.13
CA LEU A 183 -11.94 28.28 -23.90
C LEU A 183 -10.81 28.94 -24.70
N ALA A 184 -9.55 28.79 -24.26
CA ALA A 184 -8.40 29.33 -24.93
C ALA A 184 -8.14 28.60 -26.26
N SER A 185 -7.84 29.36 -27.34
CA SER A 185 -7.46 28.77 -28.59
C SER A 185 -6.12 28.02 -28.49
N PRO A 186 -5.88 26.99 -29.31
CA PRO A 186 -4.57 26.32 -29.32
C PRO A 186 -3.39 27.30 -29.49
N SER A 187 -3.53 28.34 -30.32
CA SER A 187 -2.51 29.36 -30.51
C SER A 187 -2.27 30.21 -29.27
N SER A 188 -3.35 30.59 -28.54
CA SER A 188 -3.22 31.33 -27.28
C SER A 188 -2.57 30.49 -26.17
N ARG A 189 -2.87 29.21 -26.13
CA ARG A 189 -2.20 28.30 -25.19
C ARG A 189 -0.72 28.14 -25.51
N ALA A 190 -0.38 27.95 -26.80
CA ALA A 190 1.01 27.82 -27.22
C ALA A 190 1.81 29.11 -26.93
N ALA A 191 1.24 30.29 -27.21
CA ALA A 191 1.87 31.55 -26.86
C ALA A 191 2.10 31.68 -25.35
N GLY A 192 1.09 31.40 -24.55
CA GLY A 192 1.19 31.44 -23.08
C GLY A 192 2.23 30.47 -22.52
N HIS A 193 2.34 29.27 -23.05
CA HIS A 193 3.41 28.34 -22.65
C HIS A 193 4.79 28.85 -23.04
N LEU A 194 4.97 29.49 -24.21
CA LEU A 194 6.24 30.09 -24.60
C LEU A 194 6.62 31.28 -23.69
N ALA A 195 5.65 32.11 -23.30
CA ALA A 195 5.88 33.22 -22.38
C ALA A 195 6.32 32.69 -20.98
N LEU A 196 5.63 31.68 -20.47
CA LEU A 196 6.01 31.01 -19.20
C LEU A 196 7.40 30.36 -19.32
N ALA A 197 7.71 29.69 -20.43
CA ALA A 197 9.02 29.09 -20.62
C ALA A 197 10.15 30.11 -20.54
N ARG A 198 9.94 31.33 -21.10
CA ARG A 198 10.93 32.42 -21.00
C ARG A 198 11.04 32.98 -19.61
N ALA A 199 9.91 33.18 -18.92
CA ALA A 199 9.85 33.70 -17.56
C ALA A 199 10.59 32.79 -16.56
N VAL A 200 10.36 31.45 -16.64
CA VAL A 200 11.02 30.48 -15.74
C VAL A 200 12.42 30.06 -16.17
N GLY A 201 12.87 30.47 -17.36
CA GLY A 201 14.13 30.09 -18.01
C GLY A 201 13.98 28.87 -18.91
N PRO A 202 14.24 29.04 -20.24
CA PRO A 202 13.91 28.01 -21.24
C PRO A 202 14.71 26.71 -21.14
N GLY A 203 15.82 26.70 -20.40
CA GLY A 203 16.66 25.52 -20.14
C GLY A 203 16.38 24.83 -18.81
N THR A 204 15.48 25.35 -17.99
CA THR A 204 15.04 24.70 -16.76
C THR A 204 14.08 23.55 -17.08
N ASP A 205 13.91 22.59 -16.15
CA ASP A 205 12.95 21.49 -16.33
C ASP A 205 11.54 22.01 -16.66
N ARG A 206 11.06 23.03 -15.93
CA ARG A 206 9.75 23.66 -16.16
C ARG A 206 9.70 24.38 -17.51
N GLY A 207 10.77 25.12 -17.87
CA GLY A 207 10.85 25.79 -19.17
C GLY A 207 10.84 24.81 -20.34
N ILE A 208 11.52 23.67 -20.22
CA ILE A 208 11.49 22.59 -21.23
C ILE A 208 10.08 21.99 -21.32
N LEU A 209 9.39 21.73 -20.21
CA LEU A 209 8.01 21.23 -20.20
C LEU A 209 7.04 22.23 -20.84
N HIS A 210 7.15 23.52 -20.55
CA HIS A 210 6.33 24.55 -21.23
C HIS A 210 6.64 24.65 -22.73
N ARG A 211 7.90 24.56 -23.16
CA ARG A 211 8.27 24.50 -24.58
C ARG A 211 7.63 23.29 -25.26
N ALA A 212 7.66 22.16 -24.60
CA ALA A 212 7.05 20.93 -25.11
C ALA A 212 5.52 21.07 -25.29
N GLN A 213 4.81 21.71 -24.33
CA GLN A 213 3.38 21.97 -24.48
C GLN A 213 3.03 22.95 -25.59
N ALA A 214 3.95 23.88 -25.90
CA ALA A 214 3.78 24.84 -27.01
C ALA A 214 4.08 24.25 -28.40
N ALA A 215 4.87 23.19 -28.47
CA ALA A 215 5.30 22.60 -29.71
C ALA A 215 4.14 21.98 -30.52
N THR A 216 3.99 22.35 -31.78
CA THR A 216 2.91 21.88 -32.66
C THR A 216 3.40 20.89 -33.74
N GLY A 217 4.68 20.58 -33.78
CA GLY A 217 5.29 19.65 -34.72
C GLY A 217 6.41 18.84 -34.11
N TYR A 218 7.13 18.10 -34.92
CA TYR A 218 8.27 17.31 -34.47
C TYR A 218 9.44 18.21 -34.09
N ASP A 219 10.12 17.89 -33.02
CA ASP A 219 11.32 18.56 -32.51
C ASP A 219 12.18 17.53 -31.77
N GLU A 220 13.17 16.99 -32.48
CA GLU A 220 14.05 15.93 -31.97
C GLU A 220 14.92 16.42 -30.80
N ALA A 221 15.35 17.68 -30.84
CA ALA A 221 16.18 18.26 -29.78
C ALA A 221 15.37 18.39 -28.48
N LEU A 222 14.14 18.90 -28.58
CA LEU A 222 13.23 19.01 -27.44
C LEU A 222 12.80 17.65 -26.91
N SER A 223 12.60 16.67 -27.79
CA SER A 223 12.31 15.28 -27.39
C SER A 223 13.45 14.68 -26.55
N ALA A 224 14.70 14.91 -26.93
CA ALA A 224 15.87 14.47 -26.15
C ALA A 224 16.01 15.22 -24.79
N GLU A 225 15.73 16.54 -24.78
CA GLU A 225 15.71 17.31 -23.53
C GLU A 225 14.65 16.77 -22.54
N LEU A 226 13.48 16.37 -23.05
CA LEU A 226 12.42 15.76 -22.22
C LEU A 226 12.84 14.40 -21.60
N GLU A 227 13.64 13.61 -22.31
CA GLU A 227 14.20 12.38 -21.71
C GLU A 227 15.07 12.70 -20.48
N LEU A 228 15.92 13.74 -20.56
CA LEU A 228 16.72 14.17 -19.41
C LEU A 228 15.86 14.73 -18.27
N VAL A 229 14.78 15.46 -18.59
CA VAL A 229 13.80 15.90 -17.58
C VAL A 229 13.15 14.70 -16.89
N THR A 230 12.80 13.68 -17.66
CA THR A 230 12.25 12.42 -17.14
C THR A 230 13.18 11.76 -16.12
N ASP A 231 14.47 11.62 -16.43
CA ASP A 231 15.43 10.97 -15.56
C ASP A 231 15.60 11.76 -14.24
N ARG A 232 15.63 13.09 -14.32
CA ARG A 232 15.64 13.97 -13.14
C ARG A 232 14.34 13.89 -12.33
N ALA A 233 13.18 13.78 -12.99
CA ALA A 233 11.88 13.64 -12.33
C ALA A 233 11.80 12.31 -11.57
N ILE A 234 12.26 11.19 -12.16
CA ILE A 234 12.35 9.89 -11.49
C ILE A 234 13.27 9.99 -10.26
N GLY A 235 14.45 10.61 -10.40
CA GLY A 235 15.40 10.79 -9.30
C GLY A 235 14.85 11.62 -8.13
N ARG A 236 13.86 12.49 -8.37
CA ARG A 236 13.16 13.28 -7.35
C ARG A 236 11.86 12.65 -6.86
N GLY A 237 11.52 11.44 -7.32
CA GLY A 237 10.27 10.76 -6.99
C GLY A 237 9.02 11.27 -7.71
N ALA A 238 9.15 12.18 -8.67
CA ALA A 238 8.04 12.72 -9.46
C ALA A 238 7.68 11.81 -10.66
N VAL A 239 7.41 10.52 -10.38
CA VAL A 239 7.23 9.48 -11.40
C VAL A 239 6.02 9.75 -12.30
N SER A 240 4.95 10.37 -11.78
CA SER A 240 3.79 10.74 -12.59
C SER A 240 4.12 11.78 -13.68
N VAL A 241 5.02 12.73 -13.35
CA VAL A 241 5.53 13.71 -14.33
C VAL A 241 6.37 12.99 -15.40
N ALA A 242 7.16 11.99 -15.00
CA ALA A 242 7.96 11.20 -15.94
C ALA A 242 7.10 10.50 -17.00
N VAL A 243 5.94 9.93 -16.62
CA VAL A 243 5.01 9.26 -17.55
C VAL A 243 4.53 10.25 -18.63
N THR A 244 4.03 11.41 -18.23
CA THR A 244 3.49 12.42 -19.15
C THR A 244 4.59 13.04 -20.02
N THR A 245 5.78 13.23 -19.44
CA THR A 245 6.95 13.77 -20.16
C THR A 245 7.42 12.80 -21.25
N LEU A 246 7.51 11.50 -20.97
CA LEU A 246 7.87 10.49 -21.98
C LEU A 246 6.81 10.36 -23.09
N ALA A 247 5.53 10.40 -22.72
CA ALA A 247 4.45 10.40 -23.71
C ALA A 247 4.60 11.58 -24.68
N ARG A 248 4.90 12.78 -24.13
CA ARG A 248 5.11 13.96 -24.94
C ARG A 248 6.38 13.88 -25.79
N ALA A 249 7.49 13.33 -25.27
CA ALA A 249 8.70 13.06 -26.03
C ALA A 249 8.41 12.14 -27.24
N ALA A 250 7.59 11.10 -27.04
CA ALA A 250 7.18 10.19 -28.10
C ALA A 250 6.32 10.85 -29.20
N GLU A 251 5.58 11.91 -28.88
CA GLU A 251 4.83 12.69 -29.87
C GLU A 251 5.73 13.63 -30.71
N LEU A 252 6.82 14.12 -30.11
CA LEU A 252 7.71 15.09 -30.71
C LEU A 252 8.81 14.48 -31.61
N THR A 253 9.02 13.16 -31.54
CA THR A 253 10.04 12.47 -32.36
C THR A 253 9.44 11.78 -33.58
N THR A 254 10.18 11.84 -34.71
CA THR A 254 9.95 11.02 -35.90
C THR A 254 10.72 9.70 -35.86
N SER A 255 11.70 9.58 -34.96
CA SER A 255 12.52 8.39 -34.77
C SER A 255 11.69 7.22 -34.20
N ALA A 256 11.40 6.23 -35.03
CA ALA A 256 10.63 5.05 -34.58
C ALA A 256 11.31 4.31 -33.41
N PRO A 257 12.64 4.12 -33.37
CA PRO A 257 13.30 3.53 -32.20
C PRO A 257 13.10 4.33 -30.90
N ASP A 258 13.28 5.68 -30.97
CA ASP A 258 13.11 6.54 -29.78
C ASP A 258 11.65 6.57 -29.33
N LYS A 259 10.73 6.67 -30.28
CA LYS A 259 9.28 6.60 -29.96
C LYS A 259 8.90 5.31 -29.24
N ARG A 260 9.40 4.16 -29.70
CA ARG A 260 9.19 2.86 -29.03
C ARG A 260 9.79 2.86 -27.62
N ARG A 261 11.01 3.38 -27.46
CA ARG A 261 11.69 3.46 -26.14
C ARG A 261 10.92 4.33 -25.16
N TYR A 262 10.45 5.50 -25.57
CA TYR A 262 9.69 6.40 -24.73
C TYR A 262 8.34 5.81 -24.32
N LEU A 263 7.58 5.27 -25.26
CA LEU A 263 6.28 4.64 -24.99
C LEU A 263 6.41 3.42 -24.07
N PHE A 264 7.46 2.62 -24.27
CA PHE A 264 7.73 1.47 -23.39
C PHE A 264 8.03 1.95 -21.96
N ARG A 265 8.94 2.91 -21.78
CA ARG A 265 9.25 3.47 -20.46
C ARG A 265 8.02 4.10 -19.80
N ALA A 266 7.22 4.84 -20.56
CA ALA A 266 5.97 5.43 -20.06
C ALA A 266 4.98 4.37 -19.60
N ALA A 267 4.80 3.29 -20.36
CA ALA A 267 3.90 2.18 -19.99
C ALA A 267 4.38 1.47 -18.71
N VAL A 268 5.68 1.18 -18.60
CA VAL A 268 6.27 0.57 -17.38
C VAL A 268 5.96 1.42 -16.14
N LEU A 269 6.28 2.72 -16.20
CA LEU A 269 6.04 3.65 -15.09
C LEU A 269 4.56 3.82 -14.77
N ALA A 270 3.69 3.83 -15.78
CA ALA A 270 2.24 3.90 -15.60
C ALA A 270 1.71 2.67 -14.86
N TYR A 271 2.14 1.46 -15.22
CA TYR A 271 1.79 0.25 -14.47
C TYR A 271 2.30 0.27 -13.03
N GLU A 272 3.52 0.76 -12.78
CA GLU A 272 4.07 0.90 -11.42
C GLU A 272 3.30 1.90 -10.55
N LEU A 273 2.68 2.92 -11.18
CA LEU A 273 1.80 3.89 -10.52
C LEU A 273 0.37 3.38 -10.33
N GLY A 274 0.02 2.17 -10.82
CA GLY A 274 -1.35 1.66 -10.82
C GLY A 274 -2.27 2.32 -11.84
N GLN A 275 -1.70 2.98 -12.87
CA GLN A 275 -2.44 3.61 -13.97
C GLN A 275 -2.55 2.65 -15.15
N ALA A 276 -3.23 1.53 -14.96
CA ALA A 276 -3.30 0.45 -15.93
C ALA A 276 -3.88 0.90 -17.29
N ASP A 277 -4.88 1.77 -17.28
CA ASP A 277 -5.49 2.37 -18.47
C ASP A 277 -4.48 3.18 -19.31
N VAL A 278 -3.61 3.95 -18.65
CA VAL A 278 -2.54 4.71 -19.32
C VAL A 278 -1.47 3.76 -19.87
N GLY A 279 -1.07 2.76 -19.09
CA GLY A 279 -0.14 1.72 -19.55
C GLY A 279 -0.65 0.96 -20.77
N ASP A 280 -1.93 0.58 -20.76
CA ASP A 280 -2.58 -0.11 -21.89
C ASP A 280 -2.71 0.78 -23.12
N ALA A 281 -2.97 2.08 -22.96
CA ALA A 281 -2.99 3.03 -24.08
C ALA A 281 -1.61 3.13 -24.76
N HIS A 282 -0.53 3.24 -23.98
CA HIS A 282 0.83 3.25 -24.53
C HIS A 282 1.21 1.91 -25.19
N ARG A 283 0.84 0.79 -24.57
CA ARG A 283 1.03 -0.55 -25.12
C ARG A 283 0.31 -0.74 -26.45
N ALA A 284 -0.91 -0.21 -26.59
CA ALA A 284 -1.66 -0.26 -27.83
C ALA A 284 -0.96 0.51 -28.96
N VAL A 285 -0.42 1.71 -28.68
CA VAL A 285 0.35 2.47 -29.67
C VAL A 285 1.66 1.74 -30.03
N LEU A 286 2.35 1.18 -29.04
CA LEU A 286 3.57 0.41 -29.25
C LEU A 286 3.31 -0.82 -30.13
N ALA A 287 2.16 -1.47 -29.99
CA ALA A 287 1.76 -2.62 -30.82
C ALA A 287 1.63 -2.27 -32.31
N LEU A 288 1.22 -1.04 -32.63
CA LEU A 288 1.16 -0.56 -34.03
C LEU A 288 2.56 -0.26 -34.62
N LEU A 289 3.56 -0.08 -33.75
CA LEU A 289 4.94 0.24 -34.14
C LEU A 289 5.88 -0.98 -34.06
N ALA A 290 5.35 -2.15 -33.66
CA ALA A 290 6.16 -3.36 -33.46
C ALA A 290 6.40 -4.10 -34.78
N ASP A 291 7.44 -3.73 -35.49
CA ASP A 291 7.85 -4.26 -36.79
C ASP A 291 8.93 -5.34 -36.68
N ASP A 292 9.66 -5.39 -35.57
CA ASP A 292 10.78 -6.30 -35.33
C ASP A 292 10.52 -7.26 -34.13
N GLU A 293 11.41 -8.22 -33.94
CA GLU A 293 11.31 -9.19 -32.85
C GLU A 293 11.50 -8.55 -31.47
N HIS A 294 12.41 -7.60 -31.34
CA HIS A 294 12.67 -6.91 -30.10
C HIS A 294 11.42 -6.16 -29.59
N SER A 295 10.75 -5.42 -30.47
CA SER A 295 9.50 -4.72 -30.15
C SER A 295 8.38 -5.65 -29.70
N ARG A 296 8.28 -6.85 -30.31
CA ARG A 296 7.31 -7.86 -29.89
C ARG A 296 7.61 -8.41 -28.49
N LEU A 297 8.90 -8.59 -28.16
CA LEU A 297 9.30 -8.99 -26.81
C LEU A 297 9.00 -7.91 -25.77
N LEU A 298 9.19 -6.63 -26.08
CA LEU A 298 8.78 -5.53 -25.20
C LEU A 298 7.26 -5.55 -24.92
N LEU A 299 6.44 -5.84 -25.94
CA LEU A 299 4.99 -5.98 -25.77
C LEU A 299 4.61 -7.17 -24.86
N GLU A 300 5.32 -8.29 -24.97
CA GLU A 300 5.13 -9.43 -24.08
C GLU A 300 5.49 -9.08 -22.61
N GLU A 301 6.57 -8.31 -22.42
CA GLU A 301 6.94 -7.83 -21.07
C GLU A 301 5.86 -6.92 -20.48
N LEU A 302 5.36 -5.97 -21.25
CA LEU A 302 4.25 -5.10 -20.82
C LEU A 302 2.98 -5.91 -20.53
N GLY A 303 2.71 -6.96 -21.32
CA GLY A 303 1.60 -7.88 -21.05
C GLY A 303 1.73 -8.59 -19.70
N GLU A 304 2.92 -9.02 -19.32
CA GLU A 304 3.19 -9.61 -18.01
C GLU A 304 3.07 -8.59 -16.86
N MET A 305 3.38 -7.32 -17.11
CA MET A 305 3.19 -6.26 -16.11
C MET A 305 1.73 -5.86 -15.94
N ALA A 306 0.96 -5.86 -17.02
CA ALA A 306 -0.47 -5.54 -17.02
C ALA A 306 -1.28 -6.60 -16.25
N ASP A 307 -0.93 -7.88 -16.39
CA ASP A 307 -1.60 -8.99 -15.72
C ASP A 307 -0.60 -10.03 -15.18
N PRO A 308 0.05 -9.73 -14.04
CA PRO A 308 1.02 -10.65 -13.42
C PRO A 308 0.39 -11.97 -12.95
N GLY A 309 -0.93 -11.96 -12.71
CA GLY A 309 -1.73 -13.11 -12.28
C GLY A 309 -2.28 -13.96 -13.41
N ALA A 310 -2.22 -13.50 -14.66
CA ALA A 310 -2.81 -14.17 -15.81
C ALA A 310 -2.44 -15.66 -15.87
N GLY A 311 -3.48 -16.48 -15.99
CA GLY A 311 -3.41 -17.93 -15.94
C GLY A 311 -2.36 -18.57 -16.85
N GLY A 312 -2.46 -19.85 -17.13
CA GLY A 312 -1.56 -20.55 -18.06
C GLY A 312 -0.63 -21.57 -17.40
N GLY A 313 -0.59 -21.63 -16.08
CA GLY A 313 0.11 -22.71 -15.34
C GLY A 313 1.56 -22.93 -15.81
N VAL A 314 1.99 -24.19 -15.86
CA VAL A 314 3.35 -24.57 -16.29
C VAL A 314 3.65 -24.20 -17.75
N ALA A 315 2.63 -24.15 -18.62
CA ALA A 315 2.79 -23.74 -20.02
C ALA A 315 3.27 -22.28 -20.14
N ARG A 316 2.72 -21.36 -19.34
CA ARG A 316 3.17 -19.96 -19.33
C ARG A 316 4.60 -19.82 -18.81
N ILE A 317 4.96 -20.57 -17.78
CA ILE A 317 6.36 -20.58 -17.27
C ILE A 317 7.34 -20.99 -18.37
N ARG A 318 7.03 -22.04 -19.13
CA ARG A 318 7.84 -22.47 -20.27
C ARG A 318 7.90 -21.44 -21.39
N ALA A 319 6.78 -20.77 -21.67
CA ALA A 319 6.73 -19.69 -22.65
C ALA A 319 7.65 -18.52 -22.23
N LEU A 320 7.59 -18.09 -20.96
CA LEU A 320 8.47 -17.05 -20.42
C LEU A 320 9.95 -17.42 -20.50
N ILE A 321 10.29 -18.68 -20.21
CA ILE A 321 11.67 -19.18 -20.40
C ILE A 321 12.08 -19.06 -21.88
N GLY A 322 11.20 -19.44 -22.79
CA GLY A 322 11.44 -19.29 -24.23
C GLY A 322 11.62 -17.82 -24.68
N LEU A 323 10.86 -16.90 -24.10
CA LEU A 323 11.01 -15.46 -24.31
C LEU A 323 12.36 -14.95 -23.78
N ALA A 324 12.79 -15.41 -22.61
CA ALA A 324 14.08 -15.08 -22.03
C ALA A 324 15.25 -15.57 -22.92
N GLU A 325 15.18 -16.79 -23.46
CA GLU A 325 16.18 -17.31 -24.39
C GLU A 325 16.22 -16.53 -25.72
N ARG A 326 15.06 -16.06 -26.20
CA ARG A 326 14.98 -15.20 -27.38
C ARG A 326 15.61 -13.83 -27.12
N SER A 327 15.33 -13.21 -25.98
CA SER A 327 15.94 -11.94 -25.54
C SER A 327 17.45 -12.06 -25.45
N ARG A 328 17.98 -13.16 -24.88
CA ARG A 328 19.42 -13.44 -24.82
C ARG A 328 20.06 -13.51 -26.21
N ARG A 329 19.39 -14.15 -27.18
CA ARG A 329 19.90 -14.23 -28.57
C ARG A 329 19.97 -12.85 -29.26
N LEU A 330 19.12 -11.91 -28.85
CA LEU A 330 19.17 -10.51 -29.32
C LEU A 330 20.17 -9.65 -28.56
N GLY A 331 20.84 -10.19 -27.51
CA GLY A 331 21.74 -9.43 -26.66
C GLY A 331 21.06 -8.52 -25.65
N ASP A 332 19.74 -8.66 -25.44
CA ASP A 332 19.01 -7.88 -24.46
C ASP A 332 18.94 -8.62 -23.12
N GLU A 333 19.95 -8.40 -22.28
CA GLU A 333 20.09 -9.05 -20.97
C GLU A 333 19.05 -8.54 -19.96
N ARG A 334 18.66 -7.26 -20.04
CA ARG A 334 17.63 -6.68 -19.20
C ARG A 334 16.28 -7.40 -19.42
N LEU A 335 15.90 -7.54 -20.66
CA LEU A 335 14.65 -8.20 -21.04
C LEU A 335 14.68 -9.69 -20.73
N MET A 336 15.81 -10.35 -20.92
CA MET A 336 16.04 -11.74 -20.48
C MET A 336 15.81 -11.87 -18.97
N ALA A 337 16.43 -11.01 -18.16
CA ALA A 337 16.28 -11.01 -16.70
C ALA A 337 14.82 -10.77 -16.26
N SER A 338 14.09 -9.91 -16.95
CA SER A 338 12.68 -9.62 -16.69
C SER A 338 11.80 -10.84 -16.91
N PHE A 339 11.95 -11.55 -18.04
CA PHE A 339 11.20 -12.79 -18.31
C PHE A 339 11.59 -13.93 -17.36
N LEU A 340 12.89 -14.07 -17.05
CA LEU A 340 13.33 -15.06 -16.07
C LEU A 340 12.76 -14.77 -14.68
N ARG A 341 12.66 -13.50 -14.28
CA ARG A 341 12.05 -13.11 -13.00
C ARG A 341 10.57 -13.49 -12.95
N SER A 342 9.81 -13.19 -14.01
CA SER A 342 8.40 -13.59 -14.10
C SER A 342 8.23 -15.11 -14.08
N ALA A 343 9.10 -15.85 -14.78
CA ALA A 343 9.09 -17.31 -14.78
C ALA A 343 9.45 -17.89 -13.40
N ALA A 344 10.50 -17.37 -12.75
CA ALA A 344 10.96 -17.81 -11.44
C ALA A 344 9.92 -17.51 -10.34
N TYR A 345 9.33 -16.30 -10.35
CA TYR A 345 8.24 -15.94 -9.44
C TYR A 345 7.03 -16.88 -9.57
N ARG A 346 6.64 -17.21 -10.80
CA ARG A 346 5.55 -18.19 -11.05
C ARG A 346 5.93 -19.60 -10.63
N CYS A 347 7.23 -19.98 -10.69
CA CYS A 347 7.70 -21.25 -10.15
C CYS A 347 7.51 -21.29 -8.63
N TRP A 348 7.87 -20.23 -7.93
CA TRP A 348 7.70 -20.12 -6.48
C TRP A 348 6.21 -20.19 -6.10
N MET A 349 5.32 -19.52 -6.87
CA MET A 349 3.89 -19.48 -6.58
C MET A 349 3.18 -20.82 -6.85
N ARG A 350 3.63 -21.64 -7.81
CA ARG A 350 2.86 -22.78 -8.36
C ARG A 350 3.58 -24.13 -8.35
N GLU A 351 4.85 -24.19 -7.98
CA GLU A 351 5.67 -25.40 -7.99
C GLU A 351 5.51 -26.28 -9.26
N PRO A 352 6.00 -25.84 -10.42
CA PRO A 352 5.80 -26.56 -11.69
C PRO A 352 6.59 -27.88 -11.78
N GLY A 353 7.34 -28.22 -10.75
CA GLY A 353 8.23 -29.38 -10.67
C GLY A 353 9.70 -29.01 -10.88
N ASN A 354 10.58 -29.82 -10.26
CA ASN A 354 12.01 -29.58 -10.18
C ASN A 354 12.73 -29.41 -11.53
N ALA A 355 12.21 -29.97 -12.62
CA ALA A 355 12.84 -29.86 -13.95
C ALA A 355 12.74 -28.41 -14.50
N VAL A 356 11.63 -27.73 -14.28
CA VAL A 356 11.44 -26.34 -14.73
C VAL A 356 12.27 -25.38 -13.89
N ALA A 357 12.25 -25.54 -12.57
CA ALA A 357 13.08 -24.78 -11.64
C ALA A 357 14.58 -24.89 -11.97
N ARG A 358 15.08 -26.13 -12.14
CA ARG A 358 16.47 -26.36 -12.55
C ARG A 358 16.84 -25.74 -13.89
N ASN A 359 15.90 -25.67 -14.86
CA ASN A 359 16.18 -24.99 -16.13
C ASN A 359 16.40 -23.47 -15.91
N ILE A 360 15.60 -22.83 -15.04
CA ILE A 360 15.82 -21.42 -14.70
C ILE A 360 17.15 -21.23 -13.98
N VAL A 361 17.46 -22.06 -12.98
CA VAL A 361 18.73 -22.00 -12.24
C VAL A 361 19.92 -22.14 -13.21
N ARG A 362 19.85 -23.08 -14.16
CA ARG A 362 20.88 -23.24 -15.20
C ARG A 362 21.03 -21.97 -16.05
N LEU A 363 19.94 -21.41 -16.55
CA LEU A 363 19.98 -20.18 -17.36
C LEU A 363 20.56 -18.98 -16.59
N VAL A 364 20.25 -18.87 -15.30
CA VAL A 364 20.81 -17.83 -14.42
C VAL A 364 22.32 -18.06 -14.20
N THR A 365 22.74 -19.32 -14.05
CA THR A 365 24.15 -19.67 -13.90
C THR A 365 24.94 -19.42 -15.19
N ASP A 366 24.36 -19.79 -16.35
CA ASP A 366 24.97 -19.59 -17.67
C ASP A 366 25.06 -18.09 -18.06
N ALA A 367 24.27 -17.23 -17.42
CA ALA A 367 24.25 -15.78 -17.63
C ALA A 367 24.88 -15.00 -16.45
N ALA A 368 25.64 -15.66 -15.58
CA ALA A 368 26.11 -15.05 -14.33
C ALA A 368 26.98 -13.81 -14.56
N ASP A 369 27.78 -13.77 -15.63
CA ASP A 369 28.66 -12.63 -15.93
C ASP A 369 27.88 -11.39 -16.44
N SER A 370 26.68 -11.59 -16.99
CA SER A 370 25.84 -10.54 -17.53
C SER A 370 24.71 -10.08 -16.61
N LEU A 371 24.35 -10.92 -15.64
CA LEU A 371 23.38 -10.59 -14.60
C LEU A 371 24.10 -9.99 -13.39
N GLY A 372 23.71 -8.79 -12.97
CA GLY A 372 24.21 -8.23 -11.71
C GLY A 372 23.80 -9.09 -10.50
N ASP A 373 24.56 -8.99 -9.42
CA ASP A 373 24.35 -9.76 -8.19
C ASP A 373 22.93 -9.64 -7.61
N PRO A 374 22.28 -8.45 -7.57
CA PRO A 374 20.90 -8.36 -7.09
C PRO A 374 19.92 -9.22 -7.92
N GLN A 375 20.03 -9.18 -9.26
CA GLN A 375 19.17 -9.95 -10.15
C GLN A 375 19.40 -11.46 -10.00
N ARG A 376 20.66 -11.89 -9.88
CA ARG A 376 21.01 -13.29 -9.63
C ARG A 376 20.41 -13.81 -8.33
N ALA A 377 20.55 -13.05 -7.25
CA ALA A 377 19.97 -13.40 -5.95
C ALA A 377 18.45 -13.57 -6.03
N ILE A 378 17.75 -12.61 -6.65
CA ILE A 378 16.30 -12.64 -6.82
C ILE A 378 15.85 -13.87 -7.62
N LEU A 379 16.48 -14.11 -8.77
CA LEU A 379 16.13 -15.22 -9.67
C LEU A 379 16.33 -16.59 -9.03
N LEU A 380 17.45 -16.78 -8.33
CA LEU A 380 17.76 -18.03 -7.64
C LEU A 380 16.84 -18.26 -6.45
N ALA A 381 16.54 -17.21 -5.66
CA ALA A 381 15.62 -17.29 -4.52
C ALA A 381 14.20 -17.68 -4.93
N TYR A 382 13.74 -17.23 -6.10
CA TYR A 382 12.41 -17.58 -6.60
C TYR A 382 12.39 -18.96 -7.28
N ALA A 383 13.44 -19.33 -8.02
CA ALA A 383 13.48 -20.58 -8.75
C ALA A 383 13.70 -21.80 -7.82
N ASP A 384 14.61 -21.68 -6.88
CA ASP A 384 14.95 -22.75 -5.92
C ASP A 384 15.40 -22.16 -4.57
N PRO A 385 14.46 -21.68 -3.73
CA PRO A 385 14.78 -21.03 -2.46
C PRO A 385 15.48 -21.95 -1.46
N ILE A 386 15.36 -23.27 -1.63
CA ILE A 386 15.89 -24.23 -0.67
C ILE A 386 17.36 -24.55 -1.01
N SER A 387 17.64 -24.98 -2.25
CA SER A 387 18.98 -25.41 -2.63
C SER A 387 19.94 -24.25 -2.89
N SER A 388 19.42 -23.11 -3.34
CA SER A 388 20.23 -21.91 -3.64
C SER A 388 20.51 -21.02 -2.42
N SER A 389 19.89 -21.30 -1.27
CA SER A 389 19.89 -20.43 -0.09
C SER A 389 21.29 -19.96 0.36
N PRO A 390 22.36 -20.78 0.45
CA PRO A 390 23.65 -20.29 0.93
C PRO A 390 24.26 -19.21 0.03
N ALA A 391 24.33 -19.48 -1.27
CA ALA A 391 24.91 -18.56 -2.25
C ALA A 391 24.09 -17.24 -2.34
N VAL A 392 22.76 -17.36 -2.28
CA VAL A 392 21.86 -16.21 -2.35
C VAL A 392 21.98 -15.34 -1.11
N THR A 393 22.07 -15.94 0.09
CA THR A 393 22.24 -15.19 1.35
C THR A 393 23.54 -14.39 1.34
N GLU A 394 24.65 -14.99 0.88
CA GLU A 394 25.94 -14.30 0.75
C GLU A 394 25.84 -13.09 -0.20
N ILE A 395 25.24 -13.27 -1.38
CA ILE A 395 25.02 -12.18 -2.33
C ILE A 395 24.14 -11.09 -1.71
N MET A 396 23.04 -11.43 -1.05
CA MET A 396 22.13 -10.46 -0.46
C MET A 396 22.79 -9.62 0.63
N HIS A 397 23.62 -10.19 1.47
CA HIS A 397 24.40 -9.44 2.45
C HIS A 397 25.40 -8.48 1.80
N ALA A 398 26.03 -8.91 0.71
CA ALA A 398 26.97 -8.05 -0.02
C ALA A 398 26.26 -6.85 -0.68
N VAL A 399 25.08 -7.06 -1.27
CA VAL A 399 24.33 -5.97 -1.94
C VAL A 399 23.52 -5.10 -0.98
N ALA A 400 23.31 -5.51 0.26
CA ALA A 400 22.54 -4.75 1.25
C ALA A 400 23.14 -3.38 1.58
N THR A 401 24.43 -3.18 1.31
CA THR A 401 25.16 -1.92 1.54
C THR A 401 25.32 -1.08 0.28
N THR A 402 24.79 -1.53 -0.86
CA THR A 402 24.89 -0.82 -2.15
C THR A 402 23.67 0.08 -2.37
N ASP A 403 23.86 1.17 -3.11
CA ASP A 403 22.75 2.03 -3.52
C ASP A 403 21.99 1.38 -4.68
N LEU A 404 20.76 0.94 -4.39
CA LEU A 404 19.86 0.26 -5.30
C LEU A 404 18.56 1.06 -5.44
N ASP A 405 17.87 0.92 -6.56
CA ASP A 405 16.54 1.49 -6.74
C ASP A 405 15.50 0.82 -5.84
N SER A 406 14.41 1.55 -5.53
CA SER A 406 13.38 1.11 -4.58
C SER A 406 12.68 -0.20 -4.98
N VAL A 407 12.53 -0.47 -6.27
CA VAL A 407 11.88 -1.69 -6.78
C VAL A 407 12.81 -2.90 -6.62
N THR A 408 14.10 -2.72 -6.88
CA THR A 408 15.11 -3.76 -6.63
C THR A 408 15.20 -4.09 -5.15
N VAL A 409 15.24 -3.08 -4.26
CA VAL A 409 15.26 -3.29 -2.79
C VAL A 409 14.02 -4.05 -2.33
N TRP A 410 12.82 -3.67 -2.81
CA TRP A 410 11.60 -4.41 -2.51
C TRP A 410 11.67 -5.87 -2.98
N THR A 411 12.16 -6.11 -4.19
CA THR A 411 12.24 -7.44 -4.77
C THR A 411 13.25 -8.34 -4.02
N LEU A 412 14.36 -7.76 -3.54
CA LEU A 412 15.31 -8.47 -2.65
C LEU A 412 14.65 -8.84 -1.32
N GLY A 413 13.86 -7.94 -0.73
CA GLY A 413 13.08 -8.25 0.48
C GLY A 413 12.11 -9.40 0.25
N HIS A 414 11.46 -9.45 -0.91
CA HIS A 414 10.56 -10.55 -1.26
C HIS A 414 11.34 -11.86 -1.48
N ALA A 415 12.49 -11.82 -2.12
CA ALA A 415 13.37 -12.97 -2.29
C ALA A 415 13.88 -13.52 -0.95
N ALA A 416 14.28 -12.64 -0.01
CA ALA A 416 14.66 -13.04 1.34
C ALA A 416 13.48 -13.70 2.10
N SER A 417 12.26 -13.18 1.93
CA SER A 417 11.04 -13.79 2.49
C SER A 417 10.78 -15.19 1.91
N CYS A 418 11.02 -15.39 0.61
CA CYS A 418 10.88 -16.70 -0.03
C CYS A 418 11.87 -17.73 0.54
N MET A 419 13.06 -17.28 0.89
CA MET A 419 14.06 -18.14 1.58
C MET A 419 13.79 -18.28 3.08
N GLY A 420 12.83 -17.56 3.65
CA GLY A 420 12.51 -17.58 5.08
C GLY A 420 13.51 -16.85 5.96
N ASP A 421 14.38 -16.02 5.40
CA ASP A 421 15.21 -15.08 6.14
C ASP A 421 14.41 -13.82 6.44
N LEU A 422 13.67 -13.85 7.55
CA LEU A 422 12.74 -12.80 7.91
C LEU A 422 13.42 -11.54 8.45
N GLU A 423 14.65 -11.65 8.93
CA GLU A 423 15.41 -10.49 9.43
C GLU A 423 15.91 -9.66 8.26
N LEU A 424 16.54 -10.28 7.33
CA LEU A 424 17.00 -9.67 6.08
C LEU A 424 15.82 -9.10 5.27
N ALA A 425 14.71 -9.83 5.21
CA ALA A 425 13.50 -9.38 4.55
C ALA A 425 12.93 -8.11 5.17
N ASP A 426 12.81 -8.02 6.51
CA ASP A 426 12.29 -6.82 7.20
C ASP A 426 13.20 -5.61 7.01
N MET A 427 14.51 -5.81 6.94
CA MET A 427 15.49 -4.76 6.65
C MET A 427 15.24 -4.16 5.25
N PHE A 428 15.19 -5.00 4.21
CA PHE A 428 14.92 -4.55 2.85
C PHE A 428 13.52 -3.92 2.70
N TYR A 429 12.48 -4.49 3.31
CA TYR A 429 11.15 -3.91 3.24
C TYR A 429 11.06 -2.55 3.94
N THR A 430 11.78 -2.37 5.05
CA THR A 430 11.77 -1.09 5.76
C THR A 430 12.36 0.03 4.90
N ASP A 431 13.47 -0.23 4.22
CA ASP A 431 14.08 0.71 3.26
C ASP A 431 13.19 0.93 2.03
N ALA A 432 12.71 -0.17 1.42
CA ALA A 432 11.85 -0.10 0.23
C ALA A 432 10.57 0.70 0.48
N VAL A 433 9.87 0.45 1.60
CA VAL A 433 8.63 1.17 1.96
C VAL A 433 8.89 2.66 2.14
N ALA A 434 10.00 3.05 2.77
CA ALA A 434 10.36 4.46 2.93
C ALA A 434 10.58 5.15 1.59
N ARG A 435 11.37 4.53 0.70
CA ARG A 435 11.68 5.07 -0.65
C ARG A 435 10.45 5.10 -1.55
N LEU A 436 9.70 3.99 -1.66
CA LEU A 436 8.48 3.89 -2.49
C LEU A 436 7.41 4.89 -2.08
N ARG A 437 7.30 5.19 -0.77
CA ARG A 437 6.39 6.20 -0.24
C ARG A 437 6.82 7.61 -0.67
N ALA A 438 8.11 7.91 -0.61
CA ALA A 438 8.66 9.18 -1.09
C ALA A 438 8.51 9.35 -2.60
N GLU A 439 8.64 8.26 -3.37
CA GLU A 439 8.49 8.24 -4.83
C GLU A 439 7.03 8.21 -5.30
N GLY A 440 6.06 7.98 -4.41
CA GLY A 440 4.64 7.87 -4.76
C GLY A 440 4.27 6.65 -5.61
N ARG A 441 5.09 5.59 -5.64
CA ARG A 441 4.83 4.35 -6.41
C ARG A 441 3.83 3.45 -5.68
N LEU A 442 2.57 3.85 -5.68
CA LEU A 442 1.52 3.25 -4.85
C LEU A 442 1.32 1.75 -5.09
N GLN A 443 1.46 1.29 -6.35
CA GLN A 443 1.28 -0.13 -6.67
C GLN A 443 2.37 -1.01 -6.02
N VAL A 444 3.63 -0.61 -6.14
CA VAL A 444 4.74 -1.34 -5.54
C VAL A 444 4.75 -1.17 -4.02
N LEU A 445 4.40 0.03 -3.53
CA LEU A 445 4.26 0.31 -2.10
C LEU A 445 3.22 -0.60 -1.42
N ALA A 446 2.04 -0.81 -2.04
CA ALA A 446 1.03 -1.71 -1.51
C ALA A 446 1.58 -3.12 -1.28
N ARG A 447 2.32 -3.65 -2.26
CA ARG A 447 2.98 -4.97 -2.19
C ARG A 447 4.02 -5.02 -1.07
N ALA A 448 4.87 -4.01 -1.00
CA ALA A 448 5.94 -3.94 -0.01
C ALA A 448 5.38 -3.87 1.43
N VAL A 449 4.34 -3.06 1.66
CA VAL A 449 3.69 -2.91 2.97
C VAL A 449 2.99 -4.21 3.40
N VAL A 450 2.27 -4.89 2.50
CA VAL A 450 1.64 -6.19 2.78
C VAL A 450 2.69 -7.23 3.15
N MET A 451 3.79 -7.32 2.40
CA MET A 451 4.86 -8.30 2.69
C MET A 451 5.64 -7.98 3.95
N GLN A 452 5.83 -6.69 4.26
CA GLN A 452 6.39 -6.26 5.54
C GLN A 452 5.49 -6.66 6.71
N ALA A 453 4.16 -6.50 6.57
CA ALA A 453 3.20 -6.96 7.56
C ALA A 453 3.33 -8.47 7.82
N TRP A 454 3.43 -9.28 6.76
CA TRP A 454 3.65 -10.72 6.85
C TRP A 454 4.96 -11.09 7.52
N THR A 455 6.03 -10.39 7.20
CA THR A 455 7.35 -10.62 7.80
C THR A 455 7.32 -10.33 9.29
N ARG A 456 6.76 -9.19 9.71
CA ARG A 456 6.61 -8.80 11.11
C ARG A 456 5.67 -9.70 11.89
N LEU A 457 4.58 -10.14 11.27
CA LEU A 457 3.67 -11.13 11.84
C LEU A 457 4.42 -12.41 12.23
N ARG A 458 5.21 -12.97 11.32
CA ARG A 458 5.99 -14.19 11.55
C ARG A 458 7.07 -14.01 12.61
N ARG A 459 7.67 -12.83 12.72
CA ARG A 459 8.64 -12.47 13.76
C ARG A 459 7.98 -12.21 15.14
N GLY A 460 6.67 -12.35 15.27
CA GLY A 460 5.94 -12.09 16.51
C GLY A 460 5.69 -10.61 16.81
N GLN A 461 5.94 -9.72 15.87
CA GLN A 461 5.76 -8.27 16.01
C GLN A 461 4.32 -7.85 15.63
N TRP A 462 3.33 -8.44 16.29
CA TRP A 462 1.91 -8.32 15.89
C TRP A 462 1.32 -6.92 16.08
N SER A 463 1.88 -6.13 17.01
CA SER A 463 1.47 -4.72 17.22
C SER A 463 1.76 -3.83 16.02
N THR A 464 2.83 -4.12 15.28
CA THR A 464 3.20 -3.39 14.06
C THR A 464 2.67 -4.05 12.79
N ALA A 465 2.44 -5.37 12.81
CA ALA A 465 1.94 -6.13 11.67
C ALA A 465 0.50 -5.75 11.29
N MET A 466 -0.40 -5.57 12.27
CA MET A 466 -1.81 -5.25 12.01
C MET A 466 -1.98 -3.90 11.28
N PRO A 467 -1.42 -2.77 11.77
CA PRO A 467 -1.53 -1.50 11.04
C PRO A 467 -0.97 -1.54 9.63
N LEU A 468 0.13 -2.28 9.41
CA LEU A 468 0.69 -2.46 8.07
C LEU A 468 -0.22 -3.30 7.16
N ALA A 469 -0.86 -4.35 7.68
CA ALA A 469 -1.82 -5.15 6.91
C ALA A 469 -3.06 -4.31 6.52
N GLU A 470 -3.52 -3.43 7.41
CA GLU A 470 -4.61 -2.49 7.13
C GLU A 470 -4.21 -1.44 6.10
N GLU A 471 -3.03 -0.84 6.24
CA GLU A 471 -2.50 0.14 5.27
C GLU A 471 -2.31 -0.51 3.90
N GLY A 472 -1.66 -1.67 3.85
CA GLY A 472 -1.43 -2.40 2.61
C GLY A 472 -2.72 -2.78 1.89
N CYS A 473 -3.76 -3.18 2.64
CA CYS A 473 -5.08 -3.50 2.11
C CYS A 473 -5.73 -2.27 1.45
N ARG A 474 -5.67 -1.10 2.10
CA ARG A 474 -6.20 0.16 1.52
C ARG A 474 -5.44 0.59 0.27
N LEU A 475 -4.11 0.57 0.32
CA LEU A 475 -3.26 0.91 -0.84
C LEU A 475 -3.52 -0.04 -2.02
N ALA A 476 -3.70 -1.33 -1.75
CA ALA A 476 -4.02 -2.32 -2.77
C ALA A 476 -5.41 -2.08 -3.38
N GLU A 477 -6.41 -1.69 -2.59
CA GLU A 477 -7.74 -1.30 -3.05
C GLU A 477 -7.67 -0.04 -3.92
N GLU A 478 -6.98 1.01 -3.47
CA GLU A 478 -6.80 2.27 -4.20
C GLU A 478 -6.08 2.09 -5.55
N SER A 479 -5.17 1.12 -5.62
CA SER A 479 -4.39 0.81 -6.84
C SER A 479 -4.96 -0.35 -7.66
N GLY A 480 -6.14 -0.88 -7.31
CA GLY A 480 -6.83 -1.93 -8.06
C GLY A 480 -6.17 -3.32 -8.00
N GLN A 481 -5.37 -3.61 -6.97
CA GLN A 481 -4.62 -4.86 -6.83
C GLN A 481 -5.35 -5.88 -5.96
N ALA A 482 -6.33 -6.58 -6.50
CA ALA A 482 -7.16 -7.53 -5.77
C ALA A 482 -6.36 -8.63 -5.04
N GLU A 483 -5.26 -9.11 -5.62
CA GLU A 483 -4.40 -10.13 -4.99
C GLU A 483 -3.78 -9.62 -3.68
N TRP A 484 -3.25 -8.41 -3.71
CA TRP A 484 -2.58 -7.81 -2.55
C TRP A 484 -3.58 -7.32 -1.50
N GLN A 485 -4.78 -6.91 -1.94
CA GLN A 485 -5.89 -6.63 -1.03
C GLN A 485 -6.31 -7.91 -0.29
N ALA A 486 -6.48 -9.02 -1.00
CA ALA A 486 -6.80 -10.31 -0.39
C ALA A 486 -5.69 -10.81 0.55
N ALA A 487 -4.41 -10.63 0.17
CA ALA A 487 -3.27 -10.96 1.03
C ALA A 487 -3.25 -10.09 2.31
N GLY A 488 -3.60 -8.81 2.22
CA GLY A 488 -3.75 -7.91 3.36
C GLY A 488 -4.86 -8.41 4.33
N PHE A 489 -6.03 -8.77 3.81
CA PHE A 489 -7.10 -9.36 4.63
C PHE A 489 -6.69 -10.69 5.27
N ALA A 490 -6.00 -11.56 4.55
CA ALA A 490 -5.46 -12.80 5.12
C ALA A 490 -4.46 -12.52 6.26
N GLY A 491 -3.64 -11.46 6.13
CA GLY A 491 -2.74 -10.98 7.17
C GLY A 491 -3.47 -10.51 8.42
N GLN A 492 -4.51 -9.70 8.25
CA GLN A 492 -5.38 -9.26 9.36
C GLN A 492 -6.03 -10.45 10.07
N ALA A 493 -6.58 -11.40 9.30
CA ALA A 493 -7.18 -12.62 9.84
C ALA A 493 -6.16 -13.42 10.67
N MET A 494 -4.93 -13.55 10.19
CA MET A 494 -3.87 -14.30 10.87
C MET A 494 -3.42 -13.61 12.16
N VAL A 495 -3.23 -12.28 12.17
CA VAL A 495 -2.89 -11.55 13.40
C VAL A 495 -4.00 -11.69 14.46
N ALA A 496 -5.26 -11.51 14.04
CA ALA A 496 -6.41 -11.66 14.94
C ALA A 496 -6.50 -13.09 15.51
N ALA A 497 -6.30 -14.12 14.67
CA ALA A 497 -6.29 -15.53 15.08
C ALA A 497 -5.18 -15.82 16.12
N LEU A 498 -3.97 -15.33 15.88
CA LEU A 498 -2.82 -15.49 16.78
C LEU A 498 -3.06 -14.81 18.14
N ARG A 499 -3.71 -13.65 18.15
CA ARG A 499 -4.10 -12.93 19.38
C ARG A 499 -5.26 -13.61 20.13
N GLY A 500 -5.96 -14.54 19.48
CA GLY A 500 -7.18 -15.16 20.01
C GLY A 500 -8.42 -14.27 19.84
N GLU A 501 -8.41 -13.33 18.93
CA GLU A 501 -9.53 -12.44 18.58
C GLU A 501 -10.36 -13.09 17.44
N VAL A 502 -10.88 -14.30 17.70
CA VAL A 502 -11.48 -15.18 16.67
C VAL A 502 -12.67 -14.53 15.97
N ALA A 503 -13.49 -13.76 16.71
CA ALA A 503 -14.62 -13.03 16.13
C ALA A 503 -14.20 -11.97 15.11
N GLN A 504 -12.98 -11.45 15.19
CA GLN A 504 -12.41 -10.49 14.21
C GLN A 504 -11.68 -11.21 13.08
N ALA A 505 -11.12 -12.39 13.34
CA ALA A 505 -10.41 -13.17 12.32
C ALA A 505 -11.34 -13.67 11.21
N ALA A 506 -12.53 -14.14 11.54
CA ALA A 506 -13.48 -14.73 10.59
C ALA A 506 -13.89 -13.77 9.46
N PRO A 507 -14.36 -12.53 9.71
CA PRO A 507 -14.74 -11.60 8.64
C PRO A 507 -13.59 -11.24 7.69
N SER A 508 -12.35 -11.11 8.21
CA SER A 508 -11.18 -10.84 7.38
C SER A 508 -10.81 -12.04 6.52
N ALA A 509 -10.92 -13.26 7.07
CA ALA A 509 -10.72 -14.50 6.32
C ALA A 509 -11.78 -14.66 5.20
N ASP A 510 -13.06 -14.36 5.49
CA ASP A 510 -14.14 -14.42 4.50
C ASP A 510 -13.90 -13.44 3.33
N ARG A 511 -13.45 -12.21 3.63
CA ARG A 511 -13.07 -11.22 2.59
C ARG A 511 -11.92 -11.71 1.73
N ALA A 512 -10.88 -12.26 2.35
CA ALA A 512 -9.73 -12.80 1.62
C ALA A 512 -10.16 -13.94 0.68
N GLU A 513 -10.98 -14.89 1.14
CA GLU A 513 -11.49 -16.01 0.34
C GLU A 513 -12.42 -15.56 -0.80
N HIS A 514 -13.28 -14.58 -0.52
CA HIS A 514 -14.19 -14.04 -1.53
C HIS A 514 -13.46 -13.46 -2.74
N ILE A 515 -12.28 -12.87 -2.52
CA ILE A 515 -11.44 -12.37 -3.60
C ILE A 515 -10.56 -13.50 -4.17
N ALA A 516 -9.94 -14.31 -3.31
CA ALA A 516 -8.89 -15.24 -3.73
C ALA A 516 -9.43 -16.45 -4.51
N ILE A 517 -10.56 -17.05 -4.11
CA ILE A 517 -11.06 -18.28 -4.71
C ILE A 517 -11.51 -18.07 -6.16
N PRO A 518 -12.37 -17.08 -6.50
CA PRO A 518 -12.78 -16.84 -7.87
C PRO A 518 -11.62 -16.51 -8.81
N ASN A 519 -10.59 -15.84 -8.29
CA ASN A 519 -9.41 -15.42 -9.03
C ASN A 519 -8.26 -16.45 -9.01
N GLN A 520 -8.49 -17.64 -8.49
CA GLN A 520 -7.50 -18.75 -8.42
C GLN A 520 -6.18 -18.35 -7.72
N MET A 521 -6.24 -17.49 -6.71
CA MET A 521 -5.09 -17.03 -5.94
C MET A 521 -4.73 -18.06 -4.86
N THR A 522 -4.18 -19.19 -5.28
CA THR A 522 -3.95 -20.38 -4.45
C THR A 522 -3.16 -20.07 -3.17
N ASN A 523 -2.12 -19.22 -3.27
CA ASN A 523 -1.29 -18.88 -2.11
C ASN A 523 -2.07 -18.09 -1.04
N VAL A 524 -2.90 -17.13 -1.45
CA VAL A 524 -3.74 -16.36 -0.53
C VAL A 524 -4.78 -17.26 0.13
N ALA A 525 -5.42 -18.14 -0.64
CA ALA A 525 -6.36 -19.13 -0.12
C ALA A 525 -5.69 -20.09 0.90
N ALA A 526 -4.46 -20.52 0.64
CA ALA A 526 -3.67 -21.31 1.57
C ALA A 526 -3.39 -20.59 2.89
N ILE A 527 -2.99 -19.32 2.81
CA ILE A 527 -2.76 -18.48 4.00
C ILE A 527 -4.05 -18.29 4.80
N THR A 528 -5.18 -18.15 4.13
CA THR A 528 -6.49 -18.02 4.79
C THR A 528 -6.87 -19.31 5.51
N LEU A 529 -6.59 -20.48 4.92
CA LEU A 529 -6.73 -21.78 5.61
C LEU A 529 -5.86 -21.85 6.87
N LEU A 530 -4.63 -21.36 6.80
CA LEU A 530 -3.74 -21.31 7.97
C LEU A 530 -4.27 -20.37 9.06
N ALA A 531 -4.85 -19.21 8.69
CA ALA A 531 -5.47 -18.30 9.65
C ALA A 531 -6.70 -18.95 10.35
N ARG A 532 -7.57 -19.64 9.59
CA ARG A 532 -8.71 -20.38 10.15
C ARG A 532 -8.25 -21.52 11.07
N ALA A 533 -7.22 -22.26 10.67
CA ALA A 533 -6.64 -23.32 11.52
C ALA A 533 -6.06 -22.74 12.82
N THR A 534 -5.39 -21.60 12.75
CA THR A 534 -4.83 -20.91 13.92
C THR A 534 -5.94 -20.42 14.85
N ALA A 535 -7.03 -19.89 14.31
CA ALA A 535 -8.21 -19.47 15.09
C ALA A 535 -8.86 -20.67 15.80
N ALA A 536 -9.13 -21.76 15.10
CA ALA A 536 -9.68 -22.99 15.66
C ALA A 536 -8.77 -23.58 16.77
N ALA A 537 -7.45 -23.61 16.52
CA ALA A 537 -6.48 -24.07 17.53
C ALA A 537 -6.45 -23.16 18.78
N ALA A 538 -6.64 -21.85 18.63
CA ALA A 538 -6.73 -20.92 19.73
C ALA A 538 -7.96 -21.23 20.63
N GLU A 539 -9.09 -21.61 20.05
CA GLU A 539 -10.31 -22.06 20.76
C GLU A 539 -10.26 -23.53 21.24
N SER A 540 -9.13 -24.22 21.02
CA SER A 540 -8.97 -25.65 21.34
C SER A 540 -9.74 -26.62 20.43
N ASP A 541 -10.28 -26.16 19.32
CA ASP A 541 -10.85 -27.03 18.27
C ASP A 541 -9.73 -27.54 17.35
N PHE A 542 -8.97 -28.50 17.86
CA PHE A 542 -7.84 -29.07 17.13
C PHE A 542 -8.27 -29.98 15.97
N SER A 543 -9.49 -30.49 15.99
CA SER A 543 -10.02 -31.28 14.89
C SER A 543 -10.23 -30.41 13.65
N SER A 544 -10.92 -29.27 13.81
CA SER A 544 -11.09 -28.30 12.73
C SER A 544 -9.74 -27.70 12.29
N ALA A 545 -8.84 -27.41 13.24
CA ALA A 545 -7.51 -26.91 12.93
C ALA A 545 -6.74 -27.90 12.03
N TRP A 546 -6.75 -29.19 12.38
CA TRP A 546 -6.13 -30.24 11.57
C TRP A 546 -6.80 -30.38 10.18
N ASP A 547 -8.13 -30.32 10.15
CA ASP A 547 -8.87 -30.42 8.88
C ASP A 547 -8.53 -29.26 7.94
N TYR A 548 -8.46 -28.00 8.41
CA TYR A 548 -8.01 -26.84 7.63
C TYR A 548 -6.57 -27.03 7.12
N LEU A 549 -5.63 -27.41 7.99
CA LEU A 549 -4.23 -27.62 7.62
C LEU A 549 -4.04 -28.78 6.63
N SER A 550 -4.82 -29.86 6.79
CA SER A 550 -4.76 -31.00 5.86
C SER A 550 -5.19 -30.66 4.44
N ARG A 551 -6.01 -29.62 4.27
CA ARG A 551 -6.44 -29.12 2.93
C ARG A 551 -5.29 -28.54 2.12
N LEU A 552 -4.26 -27.98 2.76
CA LEU A 552 -3.05 -27.51 2.09
C LEU A 552 -2.33 -28.61 1.26
N HIS A 553 -2.56 -29.88 1.61
CA HIS A 553 -1.96 -31.04 0.98
C HIS A 553 -2.85 -31.69 -0.10
N ARG A 554 -4.09 -31.24 -0.26
CA ARG A 554 -5.07 -31.85 -1.19
C ARG A 554 -5.02 -31.13 -2.53
N LYS A 555 -4.45 -31.76 -3.57
CA LYS A 555 -4.28 -31.16 -4.91
C LYS A 555 -5.54 -30.55 -5.53
N ALA A 556 -6.73 -31.03 -5.15
CA ALA A 556 -8.02 -30.53 -5.66
C ALA A 556 -8.55 -29.34 -4.83
N ASP A 557 -7.93 -28.97 -3.73
CA ASP A 557 -8.38 -27.84 -2.89
C ASP A 557 -7.87 -26.51 -3.48
N PRO A 558 -8.71 -25.46 -3.56
CA PRO A 558 -8.27 -24.13 -4.00
C PRO A 558 -7.08 -23.56 -3.22
N GLY A 559 -6.93 -23.93 -1.94
CA GLY A 559 -5.82 -23.53 -1.09
C GLY A 559 -4.68 -24.54 -1.04
N SER A 560 -4.62 -25.53 -1.92
CA SER A 560 -3.51 -26.50 -1.96
C SER A 560 -2.20 -25.81 -2.34
N SER A 561 -1.28 -25.69 -1.40
CA SER A 561 0.03 -25.06 -1.59
C SER A 561 1.11 -25.88 -0.90
N PRO A 562 1.95 -26.60 -1.64
CA PRO A 562 3.08 -27.35 -1.08
C PRO A 562 4.03 -26.50 -0.26
N PHE A 563 4.22 -25.24 -0.68
CA PHE A 563 5.05 -24.29 0.04
C PHE A 563 4.46 -23.94 1.42
N GLN A 564 3.18 -23.54 1.48
CA GLN A 564 2.53 -23.25 2.75
C GLN A 564 2.38 -24.53 3.61
N ALA A 565 2.20 -25.68 2.99
CA ALA A 565 2.20 -26.96 3.67
C ALA A 565 3.50 -27.22 4.41
N LEU A 566 4.66 -27.02 3.75
CA LEU A 566 6.00 -27.15 4.37
C LEU A 566 6.20 -26.14 5.51
N TRP A 567 5.70 -24.90 5.34
CA TRP A 567 5.85 -23.82 6.31
C TRP A 567 4.87 -23.89 7.48
N SER A 568 3.96 -24.86 7.48
CA SER A 568 2.98 -25.10 8.55
C SER A 568 3.08 -26.48 9.19
N LEU A 569 4.15 -27.23 8.94
CA LEU A 569 4.33 -28.60 9.46
C LEU A 569 4.21 -28.66 10.97
N SER A 570 4.80 -27.72 11.70
CA SER A 570 4.73 -27.66 13.16
C SER A 570 3.29 -27.38 13.66
N HIS A 571 2.50 -26.60 12.89
CA HIS A 571 1.09 -26.37 13.20
C HIS A 571 0.24 -27.63 12.99
N LEU A 572 0.47 -28.33 11.87
CA LEU A 572 -0.21 -29.56 11.53
C LEU A 572 0.09 -30.67 12.58
N ALA A 573 1.38 -30.83 12.91
CA ALA A 573 1.82 -31.80 13.91
C ALA A 573 1.23 -31.49 15.31
N TYR A 574 1.24 -30.21 15.71
CA TYR A 574 0.66 -29.81 16.98
C TYR A 574 -0.85 -30.14 17.06
N ALA A 575 -1.62 -29.79 16.02
CA ALA A 575 -3.02 -30.11 15.96
C ALA A 575 -3.28 -31.63 15.97
N ALA A 576 -2.47 -32.40 15.23
CA ALA A 576 -2.59 -33.86 15.15
C ALA A 576 -2.41 -34.55 16.50
N VAL A 577 -1.42 -34.12 17.30
CA VAL A 577 -1.20 -34.66 18.65
C VAL A 577 -2.39 -34.37 19.59
N GLN A 578 -3.04 -33.26 19.41
CA GLN A 578 -4.18 -32.86 20.25
C GLN A 578 -5.50 -33.53 19.86
N CYS A 579 -5.67 -33.99 18.60
CA CYS A 579 -6.89 -34.63 18.10
C CYS A 579 -6.71 -36.09 17.67
N ASP A 580 -5.62 -36.75 18.13
CA ASP A 580 -5.31 -38.18 17.89
C ASP A 580 -5.21 -38.55 16.38
N ARG A 581 -4.53 -37.70 15.60
CA ARG A 581 -4.30 -37.90 14.17
C ARG A 581 -2.80 -38.10 13.83
N VAL A 582 -2.01 -38.61 14.78
CA VAL A 582 -0.54 -38.64 14.73
C VAL A 582 -0.03 -39.49 13.56
N GLU A 583 -0.55 -40.75 13.39
CA GLU A 583 -0.01 -41.68 12.37
C GLU A 583 -0.19 -41.14 10.96
N ARG A 584 -1.42 -40.69 10.64
CA ARG A 584 -1.72 -40.11 9.33
C ARG A 584 -0.86 -38.87 9.04
N THR A 585 -0.63 -38.05 10.08
CA THR A 585 0.17 -36.84 9.92
C THR A 585 1.64 -37.16 9.74
N ARG A 586 2.14 -38.19 10.42
CA ARG A 586 3.52 -38.68 10.23
C ARG A 586 3.78 -39.08 8.80
N GLU A 587 2.87 -39.85 8.18
CA GLU A 587 2.97 -40.24 6.76
C GLU A 587 2.99 -39.00 5.83
N MET A 588 2.13 -38.00 6.10
CA MET A 588 2.09 -36.76 5.33
C MET A 588 3.38 -35.97 5.45
N VAL A 589 3.91 -35.80 6.66
CA VAL A 589 5.15 -35.07 6.92
C VAL A 589 6.33 -35.79 6.28
N GLN A 590 6.45 -37.12 6.43
CA GLN A 590 7.52 -37.91 5.80
C GLN A 590 7.50 -37.78 4.27
N HIS A 591 6.32 -37.82 3.66
CA HIS A 591 6.19 -37.64 2.21
C HIS A 591 6.69 -36.27 1.73
N LEU A 592 6.40 -35.20 2.48
CA LEU A 592 6.85 -33.85 2.14
C LEU A 592 8.36 -33.66 2.38
N THR A 593 8.84 -34.12 3.51
CA THR A 593 10.25 -33.92 3.91
C THR A 593 11.21 -34.84 3.16
N SER A 594 10.75 -35.98 2.59
CA SER A 594 11.58 -36.87 1.77
C SER A 594 12.23 -36.20 0.55
N ARG A 595 11.73 -35.05 0.13
CA ARG A 595 12.23 -34.26 -1.01
C ARG A 595 13.17 -33.15 -0.60
N LEU A 596 13.31 -32.91 0.71
CA LEU A 596 14.17 -31.87 1.25
C LEU A 596 15.61 -32.38 1.41
N PRO A 597 16.61 -31.47 1.40
CA PRO A 597 17.96 -31.81 1.82
C PRO A 597 17.95 -32.28 3.29
N PRO A 598 18.91 -33.13 3.70
CA PRO A 598 18.95 -33.68 5.06
C PRO A 598 18.95 -32.61 6.16
N GLU A 599 19.60 -31.50 5.90
CA GLU A 599 19.58 -30.31 6.78
C GLU A 599 19.09 -29.09 5.99
N PRO A 600 17.80 -28.70 6.14
CA PRO A 600 17.31 -27.48 5.53
C PRO A 600 18.01 -26.25 6.11
N ILE A 601 18.63 -25.45 5.23
CA ILE A 601 19.37 -24.25 5.64
C ILE A 601 18.40 -23.08 5.91
N VAL A 602 17.25 -23.09 5.24
CA VAL A 602 16.20 -22.09 5.41
C VAL A 602 15.64 -22.10 6.84
N PRO A 603 15.82 -21.03 7.64
CA PRO A 603 15.49 -21.05 9.08
C PRO A 603 14.05 -21.44 9.38
N THR A 604 13.08 -20.89 8.63
CA THR A 604 11.66 -21.22 8.78
C THR A 604 11.36 -22.69 8.55
N LEU A 605 11.93 -23.27 7.50
CA LEU A 605 11.73 -24.67 7.16
C LEU A 605 12.39 -25.59 8.18
N ARG A 606 13.61 -25.26 8.60
CA ARG A 606 14.36 -26.00 9.62
C ARG A 606 13.57 -26.06 10.92
N MET A 607 13.04 -24.94 11.40
CA MET A 607 12.19 -24.91 12.60
C MET A 607 10.96 -25.81 12.44
N ASN A 608 10.23 -25.68 11.31
CA ASN A 608 9.01 -26.46 11.09
C ASN A 608 9.27 -27.97 11.06
N VAL A 609 10.36 -28.40 10.41
CA VAL A 609 10.75 -29.83 10.35
C VAL A 609 11.13 -30.35 11.74
N ILE A 610 12.03 -29.66 12.45
CA ILE A 610 12.49 -30.08 13.77
C ILE A 610 11.33 -30.17 14.78
N TYR A 611 10.44 -29.17 14.77
CA TYR A 611 9.30 -29.17 15.70
C TYR A 611 8.24 -30.21 15.33
N ALA A 612 7.98 -30.42 14.05
CA ALA A 612 7.06 -31.46 13.60
C ALA A 612 7.58 -32.87 13.95
N ASP A 613 8.86 -33.16 13.70
CA ASP A 613 9.50 -34.43 14.05
C ASP A 613 9.45 -34.69 15.56
N ALA A 614 9.72 -33.66 16.38
CA ALA A 614 9.65 -33.78 17.83
C ALA A 614 8.23 -34.08 18.32
N LEU A 615 7.21 -33.43 17.74
CA LEU A 615 5.81 -33.63 18.11
C LEU A 615 5.25 -34.98 17.65
N LEU A 616 5.70 -35.49 16.52
CA LEU A 616 5.25 -36.76 15.94
C LEU A 616 6.11 -37.97 16.36
N ALA A 617 7.04 -37.79 17.28
CA ALA A 617 7.86 -38.88 17.83
C ALA A 617 6.98 -39.93 18.54
N ALA A 618 7.55 -41.11 18.81
CA ALA A 618 6.91 -42.14 19.62
C ALA A 618 6.62 -41.62 21.04
N ASP A 619 5.55 -42.09 21.65
CA ASP A 619 5.02 -41.52 22.92
C ASP A 619 6.01 -41.54 24.08
N ASP A 620 6.93 -42.52 24.09
CA ASP A 620 8.01 -42.65 25.06
C ASP A 620 9.18 -41.68 24.81
N LEU A 621 9.37 -41.21 23.59
CA LEU A 621 10.46 -40.33 23.16
C LEU A 621 10.08 -38.85 23.01
N ILE A 622 8.81 -38.54 22.93
CA ILE A 622 8.31 -37.19 22.56
C ILE A 622 8.83 -36.08 23.48
N GLU A 623 8.92 -36.31 24.79
CA GLU A 623 9.40 -35.29 25.74
C GLU A 623 10.90 -35.02 25.55
N GLN A 624 11.69 -36.08 25.36
CA GLN A 624 13.11 -35.95 25.04
C GLN A 624 13.30 -35.19 23.72
N ARG A 625 12.53 -35.54 22.70
CA ARG A 625 12.60 -34.90 21.39
C ARG A 625 12.19 -33.42 21.44
N ILE A 626 11.14 -33.07 22.21
CA ILE A 626 10.75 -31.66 22.37
C ILE A 626 11.86 -30.88 23.10
N ARG A 627 12.47 -31.42 24.17
CA ARG A 627 13.61 -30.76 24.84
C ARG A 627 14.76 -30.53 23.87
N ALA A 628 15.17 -31.55 23.14
CA ALA A 628 16.23 -31.46 22.14
C ALA A 628 15.88 -30.40 21.04
N ALA A 629 14.64 -30.37 20.59
CA ALA A 629 14.18 -29.39 19.59
C ALA A 629 14.20 -27.93 20.12
N LEU A 630 13.90 -27.73 21.40
CA LEU A 630 13.97 -26.42 22.04
C LEU A 630 15.40 -25.91 22.27
N ASP A 631 16.38 -26.82 22.34
CA ASP A 631 17.81 -26.50 22.49
C ASP A 631 18.50 -26.15 21.17
N VAL A 632 17.88 -26.51 20.03
CA VAL A 632 18.43 -26.15 18.70
C VAL A 632 18.18 -24.66 18.43
N ASP A 633 19.24 -23.98 17.99
CA ASP A 633 19.08 -22.63 17.44
C ASP A 633 18.44 -22.68 16.06
N VAL A 634 17.19 -22.32 15.99
CA VAL A 634 16.38 -22.19 14.76
C VAL A 634 15.99 -20.76 14.47
N GLY A 635 16.60 -19.79 15.16
CA GLY A 635 16.21 -18.38 15.09
C GLY A 635 15.02 -18.04 16.01
N SER A 636 14.47 -16.83 15.84
CA SER A 636 13.41 -16.29 16.72
C SER A 636 12.02 -16.65 16.21
N TRP A 637 11.40 -17.66 16.81
CA TRP A 637 10.03 -18.10 16.55
C TRP A 637 9.24 -18.14 17.89
N PRO A 638 8.94 -16.99 18.47
CA PRO A 638 8.47 -16.92 19.85
C PRO A 638 7.13 -17.63 20.07
N PHE A 639 6.21 -17.58 19.09
CA PHE A 639 4.92 -18.25 19.21
C PHE A 639 5.05 -19.79 19.15
N GLU A 640 5.78 -20.28 18.15
CA GLU A 640 6.02 -21.72 17.94
C GLU A 640 6.77 -22.32 19.13
N ARG A 641 7.80 -21.62 19.62
CA ARG A 641 8.55 -22.01 20.81
C ARG A 641 7.68 -22.12 22.04
N SER A 642 6.82 -21.13 22.26
CA SER A 642 5.87 -21.14 23.39
C SER A 642 4.87 -22.31 23.30
N ARG A 643 4.43 -22.68 22.09
CA ARG A 643 3.58 -23.88 21.89
C ARG A 643 4.32 -25.18 22.22
N MET A 644 5.60 -25.29 21.84
CA MET A 644 6.42 -26.47 22.19
C MET A 644 6.62 -26.57 23.69
N GLN A 645 6.88 -25.46 24.39
CA GLN A 645 6.99 -25.40 25.84
C GLN A 645 5.67 -25.78 26.53
N LEU A 646 4.53 -25.28 26.01
CA LEU A 646 3.20 -25.66 26.52
C LEU A 646 2.95 -27.16 26.37
N MET A 647 3.28 -27.72 25.20
CA MET A 647 3.16 -29.16 24.95
C MET A 647 3.99 -29.98 25.92
N LEU A 648 5.28 -29.64 26.08
CA LEU A 648 6.18 -30.31 27.02
C LEU A 648 5.64 -30.28 28.45
N GLY A 649 5.28 -29.10 28.94
CA GLY A 649 4.79 -28.91 30.30
C GLY A 649 3.48 -29.66 30.56
N SER A 650 2.54 -29.62 29.61
CA SER A 650 1.26 -30.33 29.72
C SER A 650 1.46 -31.84 29.75
N ARG A 651 2.39 -32.38 28.97
CA ARG A 651 2.73 -33.82 29.00
C ARG A 651 3.40 -34.25 30.31
N LEU A 652 4.40 -33.50 30.77
CA LEU A 652 5.09 -33.75 32.03
C LEU A 652 4.09 -33.77 33.19
N ARG A 653 3.14 -32.82 33.22
CA ARG A 653 2.07 -32.77 34.23
C ARG A 653 1.19 -34.05 34.17
N ARG A 654 0.75 -34.45 32.96
CA ARG A 654 -0.06 -35.67 32.78
C ARG A 654 0.67 -36.93 33.24
N ARG A 655 2.01 -36.99 33.09
CA ARG A 655 2.87 -38.07 33.62
C ARG A 655 3.21 -37.92 35.10
N LYS A 656 2.56 -36.99 35.81
CA LYS A 656 2.77 -36.69 37.24
C LYS A 656 4.15 -36.13 37.60
N GLN A 657 4.94 -35.71 36.62
CA GLN A 657 6.22 -35.00 36.80
C GLN A 657 5.98 -33.50 37.04
N ILE A 658 5.25 -33.20 38.12
CA ILE A 658 4.69 -31.86 38.37
C ILE A 658 5.77 -30.79 38.53
N GLN A 659 6.90 -31.10 39.18
CA GLN A 659 7.98 -30.12 39.41
C GLN A 659 8.65 -29.73 38.06
N GLU A 660 8.92 -30.71 37.23
CA GLU A 660 9.54 -30.50 35.92
C GLU A 660 8.61 -29.78 34.93
N ALA A 661 7.28 -29.96 35.09
CA ALA A 661 6.29 -29.31 34.25
C ALA A 661 6.23 -27.77 34.44
N ARG A 662 6.61 -27.27 35.62
CA ARG A 662 6.39 -25.87 36.01
C ARG A 662 7.21 -24.88 35.20
N GLU A 663 8.46 -25.21 34.92
CA GLU A 663 9.36 -24.31 34.18
C GLU A 663 8.90 -24.12 32.72
N PRO A 664 8.70 -25.17 31.88
CA PRO A 664 8.22 -24.98 30.53
C PRO A 664 6.82 -24.34 30.47
N LEU A 665 5.93 -24.59 31.43
CA LEU A 665 4.63 -23.93 31.48
C LEU A 665 4.72 -22.43 31.81
N ARG A 666 5.68 -22.00 32.66
CA ARG A 666 5.94 -20.57 32.89
C ARG A 666 6.50 -19.92 31.66
N ALA A 667 7.50 -20.54 31.03
CA ALA A 667 8.09 -20.03 29.79
C ALA A 667 7.05 -19.90 28.67
N ALA A 668 6.15 -20.87 28.53
CA ALA A 668 5.04 -20.80 27.58
C ALA A 668 4.08 -19.63 27.89
N ARG A 669 3.66 -19.48 29.14
CA ARG A 669 2.80 -18.37 29.58
C ARG A 669 3.45 -17.03 29.28
N ASP A 670 4.70 -16.84 29.68
CA ASP A 670 5.41 -15.57 29.54
C ASP A 670 5.63 -15.23 28.05
N GLY A 671 5.96 -16.23 27.23
CA GLY A 671 6.06 -16.08 25.79
C GLY A 671 4.73 -15.68 25.13
N PHE A 672 3.63 -16.32 25.49
CA PHE A 672 2.30 -15.95 24.96
C PHE A 672 1.83 -14.58 25.45
N ASP A 673 2.11 -14.24 26.72
CA ASP A 673 1.78 -12.91 27.27
C ASP A 673 2.55 -11.80 26.53
N SER A 674 3.84 -11.99 26.28
CA SER A 674 4.67 -11.01 25.56
C SER A 674 4.18 -10.78 24.12
N LEU A 675 3.58 -11.79 23.49
CA LEU A 675 3.01 -11.71 22.14
C LEU A 675 1.57 -11.17 22.13
N GLY A 676 0.89 -11.13 23.28
CA GLY A 676 -0.53 -10.83 23.36
C GLY A 676 -1.45 -11.97 22.90
N ALA A 677 -0.98 -13.23 22.91
CA ALA A 677 -1.71 -14.43 22.53
C ALA A 677 -2.65 -14.90 23.67
N ARG A 678 -3.73 -14.18 23.89
CA ARG A 678 -4.56 -14.25 25.11
C ARG A 678 -5.11 -15.64 25.42
N LEU A 679 -5.68 -16.33 24.44
CA LEU A 679 -6.26 -17.66 24.62
C LEU A 679 -5.19 -18.71 24.92
N TRP A 680 -4.03 -18.61 24.28
CA TRP A 680 -2.89 -19.49 24.53
C TRP A 680 -2.28 -19.25 25.90
N ALA A 681 -2.15 -17.99 26.32
CA ALA A 681 -1.68 -17.63 27.66
C ALA A 681 -2.65 -18.12 28.75
N ALA A 682 -3.97 -18.01 28.53
CA ALA A 682 -4.98 -18.55 29.43
C ALA A 682 -4.84 -20.07 29.62
N ARG A 683 -4.63 -20.80 28.51
CA ARG A 683 -4.37 -22.25 28.53
C ARG A 683 -3.10 -22.62 29.32
N ALA A 684 -2.00 -21.88 29.11
CA ALA A 684 -0.78 -22.09 29.89
C ALA A 684 -0.98 -21.83 31.39
N ARG A 685 -1.81 -20.85 31.76
CA ARG A 685 -2.19 -20.58 33.14
C ARG A 685 -3.06 -21.70 33.75
N GLU A 686 -3.96 -22.28 32.98
CA GLU A 686 -4.77 -23.44 33.41
C GLU A 686 -3.87 -24.64 33.72
N GLU A 687 -2.93 -24.96 32.86
CA GLU A 687 -1.95 -26.02 33.07
C GLU A 687 -1.05 -25.73 34.27
N LEU A 688 -0.63 -24.48 34.50
CA LEU A 688 0.12 -24.08 35.72
C LEU A 688 -0.70 -24.26 36.99
N ARG A 689 -1.98 -23.85 37.00
CA ARG A 689 -2.88 -24.08 38.14
C ARG A 689 -3.03 -25.56 38.44
N ALA A 690 -3.19 -26.37 37.39
CA ALA A 690 -3.25 -27.83 37.53
C ALA A 690 -1.91 -28.44 38.01
N ALA A 691 -0.78 -27.74 37.82
CA ALA A 691 0.52 -28.08 38.39
C ALA A 691 0.79 -27.49 39.78
N GLY A 692 -0.27 -26.93 40.41
CA GLY A 692 -0.20 -26.39 41.78
C GLY A 692 0.53 -25.03 41.89
N VAL A 693 0.65 -24.28 40.77
CA VAL A 693 1.23 -22.94 40.76
C VAL A 693 0.10 -21.91 40.65
N PRO A 694 -0.08 -21.02 41.66
CA PRO A 694 -1.01 -19.92 41.52
C PRO A 694 -0.64 -19.05 40.31
N SER A 695 -1.51 -18.99 39.32
CA SER A 695 -1.33 -18.14 38.14
C SER A 695 -2.51 -17.20 38.03
N ARG A 696 -2.28 -15.92 38.32
CA ARG A 696 -3.29 -14.86 38.17
C ARG A 696 -3.27 -14.35 36.75
N GLU A 697 -4.43 -14.03 36.17
CA GLU A 697 -4.47 -13.26 34.92
C GLU A 697 -3.77 -11.92 35.15
N PRO A 698 -2.98 -11.42 34.17
CA PRO A 698 -2.63 -10.01 34.17
C PRO A 698 -3.95 -9.23 34.23
N ALA A 699 -4.05 -8.25 35.10
CA ALA A 699 -5.17 -7.32 35.05
C ALA A 699 -5.27 -6.78 33.61
N PRO A 700 -6.49 -6.64 33.03
CA PRO A 700 -6.68 -6.11 31.68
C PRO A 700 -5.88 -4.83 31.56
N ALA A 701 -5.04 -4.73 30.54
CA ALA A 701 -3.94 -3.78 30.37
C ALA A 701 -4.07 -2.60 31.33
N ALA A 702 -3.34 -2.63 32.44
CA ALA A 702 -3.59 -1.75 33.60
C ALA A 702 -3.61 -0.26 33.19
N TRP A 703 -2.99 0.03 32.06
CA TRP A 703 -2.96 1.33 31.41
C TRP A 703 -4.34 1.79 30.87
N SER A 704 -5.21 0.89 30.45
CA SER A 704 -6.57 1.24 29.96
C SER A 704 -7.53 1.66 31.09
N SER A 705 -7.17 1.38 32.33
CA SER A 705 -7.90 1.83 33.52
C SER A 705 -7.54 3.24 33.95
N LEU A 706 -6.48 3.82 33.34
CA LEU A 706 -6.02 5.18 33.61
C LEU A 706 -6.78 6.19 32.75
N SER A 707 -7.16 7.32 33.33
CA SER A 707 -7.61 8.48 32.57
C SER A 707 -6.47 9.02 31.68
N ALA A 708 -6.78 9.81 30.64
CA ALA A 708 -5.78 10.41 29.77
C ALA A 708 -4.72 11.20 30.53
N GLN A 709 -5.10 11.89 31.59
CA GLN A 709 -4.20 12.67 32.44
C GLN A 709 -3.36 11.76 33.34
N GLU A 710 -3.93 10.71 33.91
CA GLU A 710 -3.19 9.71 34.69
C GLU A 710 -2.17 8.97 33.83
N LEU A 711 -2.53 8.62 32.58
CA LEU A 711 -1.62 8.00 31.62
C LEU A 711 -0.44 8.91 31.28
N GLN A 712 -0.69 10.21 31.10
CA GLN A 712 0.34 11.20 30.82
C GLN A 712 1.31 11.37 31.98
N VAL A 713 0.80 11.43 33.21
CA VAL A 713 1.62 11.45 34.44
C VAL A 713 2.45 10.16 34.56
N ALA A 714 1.83 9.00 34.36
CA ALA A 714 2.51 7.71 34.44
C ALA A 714 3.68 7.59 33.44
N ARG A 715 3.51 8.09 32.21
CA ARG A 715 4.57 8.14 31.19
C ARG A 715 5.77 8.96 31.64
N MET A 716 5.52 10.17 32.10
CA MET A 716 6.61 11.06 32.54
C MET A 716 7.36 10.50 33.75
N VAL A 717 6.67 9.72 34.61
CA VAL A 717 7.33 8.98 35.68
C VAL A 717 8.19 7.84 35.12
N ALA A 718 7.71 7.14 34.12
CA ALA A 718 8.45 6.08 33.43
C ALA A 718 9.71 6.62 32.73
N GLU A 719 9.65 7.85 32.23
CA GLU A 719 10.81 8.60 31.67
C GLU A 719 11.79 9.10 32.77
N GLY A 720 11.50 8.84 34.05
CA GLY A 720 12.40 9.21 35.17
C GLY A 720 12.21 10.63 35.70
N LEU A 721 11.20 11.40 35.23
CA LEU A 721 10.98 12.77 35.68
C LEU A 721 10.47 12.83 37.13
N SER A 722 10.98 13.77 37.96
CA SER A 722 10.46 14.02 39.31
C SER A 722 9.06 14.65 39.30
N ASN A 723 8.33 14.58 40.38
CA ASN A 723 6.98 15.17 40.49
C ASN A 723 7.00 16.70 40.21
N ARG A 724 8.11 17.37 40.54
CA ARG A 724 8.29 18.80 40.25
C ARG A 724 8.41 19.05 38.76
N GLN A 725 9.24 18.28 38.07
CA GLN A 725 9.43 18.40 36.60
C GLN A 725 8.16 18.04 35.84
N ILE A 726 7.40 17.02 36.31
CA ILE A 726 6.10 16.65 35.73
C ILE A 726 5.08 17.79 35.95
N GLY A 727 5.07 18.39 37.13
CA GLY A 727 4.22 19.53 37.46
C GLY A 727 4.52 20.75 36.56
N GLU A 728 5.78 21.08 36.36
CA GLU A 728 6.21 22.14 35.44
C GLU A 728 5.78 21.89 34.00
N ARG A 729 5.88 20.64 33.48
CA ARG A 729 5.47 20.28 32.12
C ARG A 729 3.95 20.24 31.91
N LEU A 730 3.20 19.88 32.93
CA LEU A 730 1.73 19.72 32.86
C LEU A 730 0.95 20.89 33.44
N TYR A 731 1.66 21.96 33.90
CA TYR A 731 1.08 23.09 34.64
C TYR A 731 0.27 22.67 35.87
N LEU A 732 0.80 21.68 36.61
CA LEU A 732 0.22 21.14 37.83
C LEU A 732 1.14 21.37 39.04
N SER A 733 0.55 21.42 40.23
CA SER A 733 1.39 21.40 41.44
C SER A 733 2.04 20.03 41.65
N HIS A 734 3.23 20.00 42.22
CA HIS A 734 3.89 18.73 42.58
C HIS A 734 3.04 17.84 43.52
N ARG A 735 2.17 18.47 44.33
CA ARG A 735 1.19 17.76 45.18
C ARG A 735 0.08 17.13 44.36
N THR A 736 -0.40 17.79 43.31
CA THR A 736 -1.39 17.28 42.40
C THR A 736 -0.83 16.06 41.65
N VAL A 737 0.42 16.12 41.20
CA VAL A 737 1.11 14.96 40.58
C VAL A 737 1.22 13.79 41.58
N GLY A 738 1.55 14.08 42.86
CA GLY A 738 1.54 13.06 43.93
C GLY A 738 0.17 12.42 44.12
N SER A 739 -0.92 13.21 44.08
CA SER A 739 -2.29 12.70 44.16
C SER A 739 -2.69 11.84 42.96
N HIS A 740 -2.21 12.16 41.76
CA HIS A 740 -2.39 11.30 40.59
C HIS A 740 -1.65 9.97 40.78
N LEU A 741 -0.39 10.00 41.22
CA LEU A 741 0.39 8.78 41.46
C LEU A 741 -0.25 7.88 42.52
N TYR A 742 -0.81 8.47 43.60
CA TYR A 742 -1.55 7.71 44.63
C TYR A 742 -2.77 6.97 44.04
N ARG A 743 -3.44 7.52 43.04
CA ARG A 743 -4.56 6.88 42.33
C ARG A 743 -4.09 5.91 41.25
N ILE A 744 -2.95 6.19 40.60
CA ILE A 744 -2.37 5.35 39.53
C ILE A 744 -1.86 4.02 40.10
N PHE A 745 -1.15 4.02 41.22
CA PHE A 745 -0.52 2.83 41.78
C PHE A 745 -1.50 1.68 42.05
N PRO A 746 -2.65 1.88 42.71
CA PRO A 746 -3.64 0.81 42.89
C PRO A 746 -4.24 0.34 41.55
N LYS A 747 -4.48 1.23 40.61
CA LYS A 747 -5.02 0.89 39.28
C LYS A 747 -4.06 0.01 38.49
N LEU A 748 -2.75 0.23 38.61
CA LEU A 748 -1.70 -0.55 37.98
C LEU A 748 -1.26 -1.78 38.80
N GLY A 749 -1.78 -1.93 40.02
CA GLY A 749 -1.41 -3.04 40.92
C GLY A 749 0.03 -2.95 41.45
N ILE A 750 0.62 -1.74 41.49
CA ILE A 750 1.99 -1.46 41.93
C ILE A 750 1.98 -0.70 43.25
N THR A 751 3.09 -0.77 43.99
CA THR A 751 3.24 -0.12 45.29
C THR A 751 4.36 0.92 45.35
N SER A 752 5.17 1.03 44.27
CA SER A 752 6.29 1.94 44.26
C SER A 752 6.52 2.59 42.91
N ARG A 753 7.14 3.79 42.93
CA ARG A 753 7.56 4.52 41.73
C ARG A 753 8.57 3.70 40.89
N ALA A 754 9.46 2.96 41.53
CA ALA A 754 10.45 2.13 40.84
C ALA A 754 9.77 1.03 39.98
N GLN A 755 8.66 0.47 40.46
CA GLN A 755 7.87 -0.49 39.69
C GLN A 755 7.21 0.16 38.46
N LEU A 756 6.77 1.43 38.57
CA LEU A 756 6.22 2.16 37.42
C LEU A 756 7.29 2.45 36.37
N THR A 757 8.50 2.80 36.78
CA THR A 757 9.64 3.01 35.88
C THR A 757 10.05 1.70 35.17
N ALA A 758 9.98 0.56 35.86
CA ALA A 758 10.28 -0.76 35.27
C ALA A 758 9.22 -1.22 34.25
N MET A 759 7.99 -0.68 34.30
CA MET A 759 6.91 -0.96 33.36
C MET A 759 6.97 -0.09 32.07
N SER A 760 8.00 0.72 31.87
CA SER A 760 8.10 1.73 30.81
C SER A 760 8.17 1.18 29.38
N LEU A 761 8.39 -0.12 29.19
CA LEU A 761 8.48 -0.76 27.87
C LEU A 761 7.12 -1.05 27.20
N ASP A 762 6.01 -0.94 27.93
CA ASP A 762 4.68 -1.35 27.46
C ASP A 762 3.68 -0.18 27.28
N LEU A 763 4.15 1.06 27.17
CA LEU A 763 3.29 2.23 27.09
C LEU A 763 2.70 2.43 25.69
N PRO A 764 1.35 2.45 25.52
CA PRO A 764 0.71 2.70 24.23
C PRO A 764 1.01 4.12 23.72
N ALA A 765 1.30 4.27 22.43
CA ALA A 765 1.51 5.58 21.80
C ALA A 765 0.23 6.45 21.87
N VAL A 766 0.36 7.73 22.25
CA VAL A 766 -0.79 8.67 22.19
C VAL A 766 -0.89 9.24 20.79
N THR A 767 -1.97 8.93 20.10
CA THR A 767 -2.43 9.79 19.01
C THR A 767 -2.96 11.11 19.61
N PRO A 768 -2.46 12.28 19.20
CA PRO A 768 -3.01 13.54 19.67
C PRO A 768 -4.43 13.68 19.14
N ARG A 769 -5.43 13.72 20.02
CA ARG A 769 -6.76 14.20 19.65
C ARG A 769 -6.63 15.64 19.24
N ARG A 770 -6.95 15.96 17.98
CA ARG A 770 -7.23 17.34 17.58
C ARG A 770 -8.31 17.91 18.52
N PRO A 771 -8.16 19.14 19.00
CA PRO A 771 -9.23 19.78 19.73
C PRO A 771 -10.42 19.94 18.81
N ALA A 772 -11.60 19.55 19.31
CA ALA A 772 -12.86 19.89 18.70
C ALA A 772 -13.04 21.41 18.83
N GLY A 773 -13.01 22.11 17.70
CA GLY A 773 -13.38 23.48 17.51
C GLY A 773 -14.39 23.53 16.39
#